data_abc85d00582cd2f11f0e45ecd3a5b9cf
#
_entry.id   abc85d00582cd2f11f0e45ecd3a5b9cf
#
_cell.length_a   1.000
_cell.length_b   1.000
_cell.length_c   1.000
_cell.angle_alpha   90.00
_cell.angle_beta   90.00
_cell.angle_gamma   90.00
#
_symmetry.space_group_name_H-M   'P 1'
#
loop_
_entity.id
_entity.type
_entity.pdbx_description
1 polymer ?
#
loop_
_entity_poly.entity_id
_entity_poly.type
_entity_poly.pdbx_seq_one_letter_code
_entity_poly.pdbx_strand_id
1 'polypeptide(L)'
;MKKTAFILALAMLLCGIAPAAVSADNPSLNSAPRVIPAIREWNPSTGKFVPKKGMRIVLTSGTRISDELEKIISGYFSDIVGIEISFVTEDAQSGDIILTLSAETPAETDDARISALGNEGYIIDVNETANIFAFTSKGLLYGIITILQSYIADGFMPCGEVYDYPSYPIRSGMIDVARAYVPLEYVEEITKYFAWFKLNEIHLHINDTGSDGIGYFRLESDVPGLTSDEHYTKAEYREYQKRMLEYGVEVVTEIDTPAHSACFSKAVPQYMFDGHHIDITNPDAVGFICDLWDEYITGDDPVFVSKTVHFGTDEFPDGYNEQMRAFTDTLIKHLRSRGCTPRFWGSFGGKGFNGETPVSGDAQTNFWAVELSDYKTLFKMGYDVINTCGPVLYCVPGGNYGFANYYDLRSLYSTWFVNYMGYNASTSVKYDHPQLKGASFALWNDLWCDWGGFSIFDIFDRLRYQICLISEKTWCGEQTREISADDFISRFDILSTKSGGSNPGRHEALPIDQTNATGIKSVGYPYQLTANINISDYDTDLFSGGDGRLYVSNTGRLCFDRESYTFTYGAVIPKNTDVKIQLYADRTRTMLIVDDTWYYSPVNSRNLEGDKKGGSTFVLPLERVSSSVQNFEISEHTFDISDMLYNANLALGKKVTVSGLEVDYGLNEPLAVDGNTDTRLSFARDKDEQWMIVDLGTVREINKVIIRYFERVSAYEIYVSEDGENYKKVYDVSGLEEGTRGAVDTVEFNAVNARYVKYSSMFSLKDGTVPITAHIIAEESLNLRYMVQLQTIPS
;
A
#
# COMPACT_ATOMS: atom_id res chain seq x y z
N MET A 1 11.71 -0.69 -50.14
CA MET A 1 10.69 -1.73 -50.31
C MET A 1 10.41 -2.58 -49.06
N LYS A 2 11.31 -2.71 -48.08
CA LYS A 2 11.04 -3.45 -46.82
C LYS A 2 10.33 -2.62 -45.75
N LYS A 3 10.46 -1.27 -45.75
CA LYS A 3 9.75 -0.35 -44.85
C LYS A 3 8.23 -0.32 -45.12
N THR A 4 7.82 -0.48 -46.36
CA THR A 4 6.41 -0.45 -46.79
C THR A 4 5.63 -1.72 -46.41
N ALA A 5 6.31 -2.83 -46.17
CA ALA A 5 5.63 -4.11 -45.86
C ALA A 5 5.13 -4.17 -44.40
N PHE A 6 5.83 -3.52 -43.46
CA PHE A 6 5.40 -3.52 -42.05
C PHE A 6 4.22 -2.56 -41.80
N ILE A 7 4.26 -1.39 -42.44
CA ILE A 7 3.14 -0.44 -42.40
C ILE A 7 1.91 -1.00 -43.12
N LEU A 8 2.10 -1.79 -44.18
CA LEU A 8 1.00 -2.45 -44.89
C LEU A 8 0.39 -3.62 -44.08
N ALA A 9 1.18 -4.32 -43.25
CA ALA A 9 0.66 -5.37 -42.38
C ALA A 9 -0.19 -4.79 -41.26
N LEU A 10 0.20 -3.65 -40.68
CA LEU A 10 -0.60 -2.94 -39.66
C LEU A 10 -1.83 -2.25 -40.27
N ALA A 11 -1.72 -1.71 -41.49
CA ALA A 11 -2.82 -1.09 -42.20
C ALA A 11 -3.86 -2.11 -42.76
N MET A 12 -3.44 -3.35 -43.06
CA MET A 12 -4.40 -4.38 -43.47
C MET A 12 -5.22 -4.97 -42.32
N LEU A 13 -4.76 -4.83 -41.05
CA LEU A 13 -5.56 -5.19 -39.87
C LEU A 13 -6.71 -4.18 -39.59
N LEU A 14 -6.62 -2.96 -40.11
CA LEU A 14 -7.61 -1.90 -39.86
C LEU A 14 -8.76 -1.82 -40.87
N CYS A 15 -8.77 -2.62 -41.93
CA CYS A 15 -9.74 -2.47 -43.04
C CYS A 15 -10.67 -3.66 -43.29
N GLY A 16 -10.81 -4.62 -42.40
CA GLY A 16 -11.52 -5.86 -42.69
C GLY A 16 -12.66 -6.25 -41.78
N ILE A 17 -13.66 -5.41 -41.56
CA ILE A 17 -14.94 -5.87 -40.97
C ILE A 17 -16.10 -5.43 -41.87
N ALA A 18 -16.55 -6.32 -42.73
CA ALA A 18 -17.90 -6.30 -43.29
C ALA A 18 -18.80 -7.13 -42.36
N PRO A 19 -20.02 -6.71 -42.06
CA PRO A 19 -20.90 -7.47 -41.17
C PRO A 19 -21.37 -8.75 -41.85
N ALA A 20 -20.97 -9.90 -41.31
CA ALA A 20 -21.52 -11.19 -41.68
C ALA A 20 -22.68 -11.58 -40.76
N ALA A 21 -23.67 -12.21 -41.30
CA ALA A 21 -24.94 -12.58 -40.66
C ALA A 21 -24.74 -13.54 -39.47
N VAL A 22 -25.47 -13.28 -38.40
CA VAL A 22 -25.51 -14.05 -37.13
C VAL A 22 -26.05 -15.46 -37.34
N SER A 23 -25.27 -16.48 -37.04
CA SER A 23 -25.72 -17.83 -36.70
C SER A 23 -25.48 -18.13 -35.23
N ALA A 24 -26.39 -18.84 -34.60
CA ALA A 24 -26.43 -19.14 -33.20
C ALA A 24 -25.28 -20.07 -32.80
N ASP A 25 -24.18 -19.50 -32.29
CA ASP A 25 -23.09 -20.02 -31.51
C ASP A 25 -21.85 -19.10 -31.65
N ASN A 26 -22.05 -17.78 -31.56
CA ASN A 26 -20.92 -16.85 -31.51
C ASN A 26 -20.31 -16.91 -30.11
N PRO A 27 -19.05 -17.35 -29.97
CA PRO A 27 -18.35 -17.22 -28.71
C PRO A 27 -18.37 -15.75 -28.28
N SER A 28 -18.73 -15.49 -27.03
CA SER A 28 -18.76 -14.13 -26.51
C SER A 28 -17.35 -13.52 -26.56
N LEU A 29 -17.24 -12.26 -26.97
CA LEU A 29 -15.99 -11.52 -26.95
C LEU A 29 -15.44 -11.45 -25.51
N ASN A 30 -14.12 -11.50 -25.37
CA ASN A 30 -13.46 -11.46 -24.06
C ASN A 30 -13.64 -10.09 -23.38
N SER A 31 -13.78 -10.10 -22.07
CA SER A 31 -13.58 -8.91 -21.24
C SER A 31 -12.12 -8.47 -21.24
N ALA A 32 -11.86 -7.20 -20.87
CA ALA A 32 -10.50 -6.70 -20.68
C ALA A 32 -9.75 -7.50 -19.63
N PRO A 33 -8.41 -7.67 -19.77
CA PRO A 33 -7.59 -8.32 -18.76
C PRO A 33 -7.70 -7.60 -17.41
N ARG A 34 -7.74 -8.37 -16.33
CA ARG A 34 -7.75 -7.83 -14.97
C ARG A 34 -6.31 -7.56 -14.51
N VAL A 35 -5.89 -6.31 -14.58
CA VAL A 35 -4.53 -5.85 -14.28
C VAL A 35 -4.53 -4.53 -13.51
N ILE A 36 -3.44 -4.21 -12.81
CA ILE A 36 -3.18 -2.90 -12.20
C ILE A 36 -1.83 -2.38 -12.74
N PRO A 37 -1.80 -1.21 -13.34
CA PRO A 37 -2.94 -0.33 -13.68
C PRO A 37 -3.83 -0.94 -14.77
N ALA A 38 -5.12 -0.54 -14.80
CA ALA A 38 -6.04 -0.92 -15.87
C ALA A 38 -5.51 -0.45 -17.23
N ILE A 39 -5.78 -1.22 -18.25
CA ILE A 39 -5.36 -0.87 -19.61
C ILE A 39 -6.20 0.26 -20.19
N ARG A 40 -5.56 1.06 -21.03
CA ARG A 40 -6.19 2.25 -21.64
C ARG A 40 -7.23 1.89 -22.71
N GLU A 41 -6.87 1.04 -23.63
CA GLU A 41 -7.77 0.60 -24.70
C GLU A 41 -7.72 -0.92 -24.84
N TRP A 42 -8.90 -1.52 -24.93
CA TRP A 42 -9.08 -2.94 -25.16
C TRP A 42 -9.95 -3.18 -26.39
N ASN A 43 -9.39 -3.88 -27.37
CA ASN A 43 -10.14 -4.33 -28.55
C ASN A 43 -10.31 -5.86 -28.46
N PRO A 44 -11.48 -6.35 -28.05
CA PRO A 44 -11.69 -7.76 -27.71
C PRO A 44 -11.68 -8.67 -28.91
N SER A 45 -11.16 -9.91 -28.74
CA SER A 45 -11.34 -11.05 -29.63
C SER A 45 -11.87 -12.24 -28.83
N THR A 46 -11.84 -13.41 -29.40
CA THR A 46 -12.22 -14.69 -28.75
C THR A 46 -10.99 -15.55 -28.53
N GLY A 47 -11.02 -16.40 -27.50
CA GLY A 47 -9.91 -17.30 -27.17
C GLY A 47 -9.03 -16.83 -26.03
N LYS A 48 -8.02 -17.62 -25.71
CA LYS A 48 -7.15 -17.44 -24.55
C LYS A 48 -5.72 -17.79 -24.89
N PHE A 49 -4.78 -16.99 -24.43
CA PHE A 49 -3.36 -17.29 -24.44
C PHE A 49 -2.92 -17.73 -23.05
N VAL A 50 -2.35 -18.93 -22.93
CA VAL A 50 -1.93 -19.49 -21.64
C VAL A 50 -0.43 -19.74 -21.67
N PRO A 51 0.37 -19.04 -20.85
CA PRO A 51 1.78 -19.37 -20.66
C PRO A 51 1.94 -20.83 -20.20
N LYS A 52 2.81 -21.59 -20.84
CA LYS A 52 2.99 -23.03 -20.58
C LYS A 52 4.44 -23.47 -20.74
N LYS A 53 4.77 -24.62 -20.17
CA LYS A 53 6.10 -25.23 -20.31
C LYS A 53 6.51 -25.37 -21.79
N GLY A 54 7.73 -24.95 -22.09
CA GLY A 54 8.29 -24.98 -23.46
C GLY A 54 7.95 -23.75 -24.30
N MET A 55 7.26 -22.75 -23.74
CA MET A 55 7.06 -21.44 -24.34
C MET A 55 8.41 -20.72 -24.53
N ARG A 56 8.55 -19.99 -25.64
CA ARG A 56 9.74 -19.21 -25.96
C ARG A 56 9.38 -17.72 -26.02
N ILE A 57 10.38 -16.88 -25.79
CA ILE A 57 10.35 -15.47 -26.13
C ILE A 57 11.14 -15.25 -27.40
N VAL A 58 10.45 -14.81 -28.44
CA VAL A 58 11.03 -14.61 -29.78
C VAL A 58 11.38 -13.13 -29.95
N LEU A 59 12.65 -12.84 -30.14
CA LEU A 59 13.09 -11.48 -30.43
C LEU A 59 13.04 -11.27 -31.96
N THR A 60 12.27 -10.32 -32.44
CA THR A 60 12.19 -9.99 -33.85
C THR A 60 13.52 -9.44 -34.40
N SER A 61 13.72 -9.53 -35.71
CA SER A 61 14.95 -9.02 -36.36
C SER A 61 15.18 -7.54 -36.03
N GLY A 62 16.29 -7.24 -35.41
CA GLY A 62 16.67 -5.90 -34.94
C GLY A 62 16.35 -5.61 -33.48
N THR A 63 15.48 -6.39 -32.83
CA THR A 63 15.23 -6.27 -31.39
C THR A 63 16.44 -6.77 -30.61
N ARG A 64 16.88 -5.94 -29.64
CA ARG A 64 17.95 -6.27 -28.68
C ARG A 64 17.49 -5.85 -27.30
N ILE A 65 17.64 -6.72 -26.32
CA ILE A 65 17.44 -6.45 -24.89
C ILE A 65 18.72 -6.82 -24.15
N SER A 66 18.90 -6.29 -22.94
CA SER A 66 20.07 -6.61 -22.10
C SER A 66 19.95 -8.02 -21.54
N ASP A 67 21.09 -8.67 -21.25
CA ASP A 67 21.14 -9.95 -20.56
C ASP A 67 20.44 -9.87 -19.18
N GLU A 68 20.46 -8.69 -18.55
CA GLU A 68 19.78 -8.46 -17.25
C GLU A 68 18.27 -8.44 -17.42
N LEU A 69 17.75 -7.80 -18.46
CA LEU A 69 16.31 -7.85 -18.76
C LEU A 69 15.84 -9.27 -19.10
N GLU A 70 16.65 -10.06 -19.81
CA GLU A 70 16.35 -11.49 -20.05
C GLU A 70 16.23 -12.26 -18.73
N LYS A 71 17.12 -12.02 -17.76
CA LYS A 71 17.06 -12.63 -16.42
C LYS A 71 15.82 -12.18 -15.64
N ILE A 72 15.50 -10.88 -15.68
CA ILE A 72 14.31 -10.32 -15.03
C ILE A 72 13.04 -11.00 -15.56
N ILE A 73 12.89 -11.06 -16.88
CA ILE A 73 11.74 -11.69 -17.51
C ILE A 73 11.70 -13.20 -17.18
N SER A 74 12.83 -13.89 -17.23
CA SER A 74 12.92 -15.31 -16.87
C SER A 74 12.51 -15.56 -15.43
N GLY A 75 12.99 -14.71 -14.52
CA GLY A 75 12.60 -14.73 -13.10
C GLY A 75 11.08 -14.55 -12.92
N TYR A 76 10.47 -13.62 -13.63
CA TYR A 76 9.02 -13.41 -13.57
C TYR A 76 8.22 -14.63 -14.01
N PHE A 77 8.61 -15.31 -15.10
CA PHE A 77 7.94 -16.52 -15.53
C PHE A 77 8.17 -17.69 -14.57
N SER A 78 9.36 -17.81 -14.02
CA SER A 78 9.65 -18.81 -12.97
C SER A 78 8.77 -18.59 -11.74
N ASP A 79 8.69 -17.35 -11.23
CA ASP A 79 7.98 -17.03 -9.99
C ASP A 79 6.45 -17.11 -10.14
N ILE A 80 5.92 -16.65 -11.28
CA ILE A 80 4.48 -16.50 -11.47
C ILE A 80 3.86 -17.74 -12.10
N VAL A 81 4.51 -18.31 -13.09
CA VAL A 81 3.98 -19.45 -13.87
C VAL A 81 4.62 -20.77 -13.50
N GLY A 82 5.81 -20.73 -12.87
CA GLY A 82 6.57 -21.93 -12.53
C GLY A 82 7.22 -22.61 -13.74
N ILE A 83 7.59 -21.85 -14.76
CA ILE A 83 8.22 -22.36 -15.99
C ILE A 83 9.55 -21.68 -16.30
N GLU A 84 10.44 -22.44 -16.91
CA GLU A 84 11.63 -21.91 -17.56
C GLU A 84 11.29 -21.48 -18.98
N ILE A 85 11.80 -20.35 -19.43
CA ILE A 85 11.65 -19.82 -20.77
C ILE A 85 13.02 -19.69 -21.46
N SER A 86 13.03 -19.62 -22.80
CA SER A 86 14.23 -19.37 -23.59
C SER A 86 13.99 -18.20 -24.53
N PHE A 87 15.04 -17.41 -24.77
CA PHE A 87 15.04 -16.34 -25.77
C PHE A 87 15.61 -16.85 -27.06
N VAL A 88 14.93 -16.61 -28.17
CA VAL A 88 15.31 -17.08 -29.50
C VAL A 88 15.07 -16.00 -30.56
N THR A 89 15.72 -16.17 -31.74
CA THR A 89 15.54 -15.29 -32.91
C THR A 89 14.96 -16.05 -34.10
N GLU A 90 14.49 -17.26 -33.88
CA GLU A 90 13.87 -18.13 -34.88
C GLU A 90 12.42 -17.69 -35.18
N ASP A 91 11.80 -18.34 -36.16
CA ASP A 91 10.39 -18.11 -36.46
C ASP A 91 9.50 -18.49 -35.27
N ALA A 92 8.53 -17.66 -34.99
CA ALA A 92 7.58 -17.85 -33.89
C ALA A 92 6.65 -19.04 -34.15
N GLN A 93 6.27 -19.73 -33.08
CA GLN A 93 5.32 -20.83 -33.08
C GLN A 93 4.11 -20.48 -32.21
N SER A 94 3.01 -21.19 -32.38
CA SER A 94 1.84 -21.03 -31.52
C SER A 94 2.20 -21.24 -30.04
N GLY A 95 1.84 -20.29 -29.20
CA GLY A 95 2.15 -20.26 -27.75
C GLY A 95 3.40 -19.46 -27.39
N ASP A 96 4.14 -18.89 -28.34
CA ASP A 96 5.28 -18.03 -28.07
C ASP A 96 4.85 -16.58 -27.72
N ILE A 97 5.70 -15.87 -27.00
CA ILE A 97 5.64 -14.41 -26.87
C ILE A 97 6.67 -13.81 -27.84
N ILE A 98 6.24 -12.80 -28.59
CA ILE A 98 7.11 -12.13 -29.58
C ILE A 98 7.36 -10.72 -29.10
N LEU A 99 8.63 -10.34 -28.98
CA LEU A 99 9.05 -8.98 -28.60
C LEU A 99 9.57 -8.22 -29.81
N THR A 100 9.07 -7.02 -29.98
CA THR A 100 9.48 -6.11 -31.05
C THR A 100 9.78 -4.73 -30.50
N LEU A 101 11.05 -4.32 -30.59
CA LEU A 101 11.44 -2.91 -30.38
C LEU A 101 11.34 -2.14 -31.69
N SER A 102 10.76 -0.96 -31.65
CA SER A 102 10.77 -0.03 -32.77
C SER A 102 12.20 0.36 -33.15
N ALA A 103 12.46 0.48 -34.45
CA ALA A 103 13.70 1.07 -34.93
C ALA A 103 13.68 2.59 -34.92
N GLU A 104 12.51 3.21 -34.70
CA GLU A 104 12.25 4.64 -34.62
C GLU A 104 11.97 5.04 -33.18
N THR A 105 12.24 6.29 -32.83
CA THR A 105 11.79 6.86 -31.54
C THR A 105 10.34 7.35 -31.64
N PRO A 106 9.63 7.58 -30.52
CA PRO A 106 8.26 8.12 -30.57
C PRO A 106 8.13 9.44 -31.33
N ALA A 107 9.20 10.25 -31.36
CA ALA A 107 9.22 11.55 -32.04
C ALA A 107 9.48 11.42 -33.55
N GLU A 108 9.96 10.28 -34.03
CA GLU A 108 10.30 10.05 -35.44
C GLU A 108 9.18 9.37 -36.22
N THR A 109 8.18 8.80 -35.55
CA THR A 109 7.06 8.16 -36.21
C THR A 109 5.97 9.18 -36.58
N ASP A 110 5.48 9.07 -37.82
CA ASP A 110 4.38 9.91 -38.34
C ASP A 110 2.99 9.46 -37.83
N ASP A 111 2.87 8.28 -37.24
CA ASP A 111 1.62 7.77 -36.67
C ASP A 111 1.43 8.32 -35.25
N ALA A 112 0.45 9.22 -35.11
CA ALA A 112 0.16 9.85 -33.83
C ALA A 112 -0.28 8.85 -32.74
N ARG A 113 -1.00 7.77 -33.11
CA ARG A 113 -1.38 6.72 -32.15
C ARG A 113 -0.16 5.95 -31.67
N ILE A 114 0.75 5.63 -32.56
CA ILE A 114 2.01 4.94 -32.20
C ILE A 114 2.92 5.88 -31.41
N SER A 115 3.08 7.14 -31.85
CA SER A 115 3.86 8.15 -31.14
C SER A 115 3.40 8.37 -29.68
N ALA A 116 2.09 8.30 -29.43
CA ALA A 116 1.52 8.50 -28.11
C ALA A 116 1.91 7.43 -27.08
N LEU A 117 2.43 6.27 -27.50
CA LEU A 117 2.99 5.27 -26.59
C LEU A 117 4.16 5.83 -25.77
N GLY A 118 4.92 6.79 -26.33
CA GLY A 118 6.09 7.33 -25.67
C GLY A 118 7.12 6.24 -25.34
N ASN A 119 7.90 6.48 -24.30
CA ASN A 119 8.98 5.54 -23.89
C ASN A 119 8.48 4.39 -22.99
N GLU A 120 7.23 4.42 -22.53
CA GLU A 120 6.73 3.45 -21.54
C GLU A 120 5.52 2.67 -22.02
N GLY A 121 4.84 3.15 -23.08
CA GLY A 121 3.68 2.47 -23.64
C GLY A 121 4.05 1.27 -24.50
N TYR A 122 3.04 0.46 -24.73
CA TYR A 122 3.16 -0.79 -25.50
C TYR A 122 1.83 -1.15 -26.17
N ILE A 123 1.93 -2.01 -27.18
CA ILE A 123 0.79 -2.70 -27.80
C ILE A 123 0.99 -4.20 -27.57
N ILE A 124 -0.08 -4.91 -27.20
CA ILE A 124 -0.08 -6.38 -27.18
C ILE A 124 -1.17 -6.87 -28.11
N ASP A 125 -0.82 -7.61 -29.16
CA ASP A 125 -1.77 -8.36 -29.99
C ASP A 125 -1.74 -9.83 -29.59
N VAL A 126 -2.83 -10.30 -29.02
CA VAL A 126 -2.96 -11.65 -28.44
C VAL A 126 -3.89 -12.51 -29.29
N ASN A 127 -3.31 -13.56 -29.84
CA ASN A 127 -4.02 -14.60 -30.57
C ASN A 127 -3.41 -15.99 -30.26
N GLU A 128 -2.94 -16.74 -31.24
CA GLU A 128 -2.15 -17.96 -30.98
C GLU A 128 -0.76 -17.67 -30.41
N THR A 129 -0.29 -16.43 -30.54
CA THR A 129 0.92 -15.85 -29.96
C THR A 129 0.55 -14.58 -29.21
N ALA A 130 1.42 -14.08 -28.34
CA ALA A 130 1.29 -12.75 -27.75
C ALA A 130 2.41 -11.85 -28.31
N ASN A 131 2.05 -10.86 -29.14
CA ASN A 131 3.01 -9.98 -29.80
C ASN A 131 3.06 -8.65 -29.05
N ILE A 132 4.20 -8.32 -28.47
CA ILE A 132 4.45 -7.07 -27.73
C ILE A 132 5.31 -6.16 -28.59
N PHE A 133 4.80 -4.94 -28.83
CA PHE A 133 5.50 -3.86 -29.49
C PHE A 133 5.70 -2.70 -28.53
N ALA A 134 6.92 -2.14 -28.50
CA ALA A 134 7.26 -0.94 -27.73
C ALA A 134 8.42 -0.17 -28.36
N PHE A 135 8.63 1.08 -27.92
CA PHE A 135 9.80 1.88 -28.32
C PHE A 135 11.03 1.60 -27.45
N THR A 136 10.85 1.08 -26.24
CA THR A 136 11.94 0.83 -25.29
C THR A 136 11.81 -0.53 -24.63
N SER A 137 12.89 -1.00 -24.05
CA SER A 137 12.92 -2.22 -23.21
C SER A 137 11.94 -2.13 -22.04
N LYS A 138 11.76 -0.93 -21.47
CA LYS A 138 10.80 -0.67 -20.38
C LYS A 138 9.35 -0.91 -20.83
N GLY A 139 8.97 -0.43 -22.02
CA GLY A 139 7.65 -0.73 -22.58
C GLY A 139 7.43 -2.23 -22.84
N LEU A 140 8.46 -2.96 -23.31
CA LEU A 140 8.40 -4.43 -23.45
C LEU A 140 8.18 -5.11 -22.10
N LEU A 141 8.93 -4.69 -21.06
CA LEU A 141 8.79 -5.23 -19.71
C LEU A 141 7.35 -4.99 -19.16
N TYR A 142 6.79 -3.82 -19.37
CA TYR A 142 5.42 -3.52 -18.96
C TYR A 142 4.37 -4.35 -19.71
N GLY A 143 4.60 -4.66 -20.98
CA GLY A 143 3.78 -5.61 -21.73
C GLY A 143 3.84 -7.03 -21.17
N ILE A 144 5.02 -7.53 -20.81
CA ILE A 144 5.22 -8.82 -20.12
C ILE A 144 4.47 -8.84 -18.78
N ILE A 145 4.64 -7.79 -17.96
CA ILE A 145 3.95 -7.66 -16.67
C ILE A 145 2.43 -7.73 -16.84
N THR A 146 1.89 -7.07 -17.87
CA THR A 146 0.45 -7.10 -18.16
C THR A 146 -0.05 -8.52 -18.46
N ILE A 147 0.69 -9.30 -19.25
CA ILE A 147 0.36 -10.71 -19.50
C ILE A 147 0.39 -11.53 -18.21
N LEU A 148 1.42 -11.34 -17.39
CA LEU A 148 1.61 -12.11 -16.16
C LEU A 148 0.61 -11.72 -15.06
N GLN A 149 0.24 -10.44 -14.93
CA GLN A 149 -0.83 -10.01 -14.02
C GLN A 149 -2.19 -10.60 -14.44
N SER A 150 -2.50 -10.60 -15.74
CA SER A 150 -3.70 -11.27 -16.27
C SER A 150 -3.69 -12.77 -15.95
N TYR A 151 -2.52 -13.42 -16.07
CA TYR A 151 -2.36 -14.82 -15.70
C TYR A 151 -2.57 -15.05 -14.19
N ILE A 152 -2.08 -14.18 -13.33
CA ILE A 152 -2.35 -14.26 -11.87
C ILE A 152 -3.86 -14.17 -11.61
N ALA A 153 -4.54 -13.23 -12.27
CA ALA A 153 -5.95 -12.96 -12.03
C ALA A 153 -6.88 -14.07 -12.57
N ASP A 154 -6.59 -14.60 -13.76
CA ASP A 154 -7.52 -15.44 -14.51
C ASP A 154 -6.92 -16.76 -15.00
N GLY A 155 -5.62 -17.00 -14.83
CA GLY A 155 -4.91 -18.17 -15.35
C GLY A 155 -4.61 -18.08 -16.85
N PHE A 156 -4.87 -16.94 -17.50
CA PHE A 156 -4.64 -16.72 -18.92
C PHE A 156 -4.62 -15.24 -19.29
N MET A 157 -4.12 -14.89 -20.46
CA MET A 157 -4.34 -13.61 -21.10
C MET A 157 -5.48 -13.76 -22.14
N PRO A 158 -6.56 -12.94 -22.08
CA PRO A 158 -7.61 -12.98 -23.10
C PRO A 158 -7.07 -12.56 -24.48
N CYS A 159 -7.54 -13.20 -25.55
CA CYS A 159 -7.21 -12.78 -26.91
C CYS A 159 -7.91 -11.46 -27.28
N GLY A 160 -7.16 -10.59 -27.92
CA GLY A 160 -7.54 -9.23 -28.31
C GLY A 160 -6.33 -8.32 -28.42
N GLU A 161 -6.53 -7.04 -28.64
CA GLU A 161 -5.47 -6.03 -28.70
C GLU A 161 -5.53 -5.11 -27.46
N VAL A 162 -4.41 -4.98 -26.79
CA VAL A 162 -4.14 -3.97 -25.77
C VAL A 162 -3.38 -2.82 -26.42
N TYR A 163 -3.80 -1.59 -26.17
CA TYR A 163 -3.04 -0.40 -26.47
C TYR A 163 -2.96 0.44 -25.18
N ASP A 164 -1.76 0.64 -24.66
CA ASP A 164 -1.57 1.12 -23.29
C ASP A 164 -0.35 2.03 -23.11
N TYR A 165 -0.50 3.09 -22.35
CA TYR A 165 0.56 4.05 -22.02
C TYR A 165 0.14 4.94 -20.83
N PRO A 166 1.11 5.51 -20.05
CA PRO A 166 0.79 6.32 -18.88
C PRO A 166 0.25 7.70 -19.24
N SER A 167 -0.67 8.21 -18.41
CA SER A 167 -1.18 9.59 -18.49
C SER A 167 -0.19 10.61 -17.92
N TYR A 168 0.59 10.20 -16.91
CA TYR A 168 1.54 11.07 -16.23
C TYR A 168 2.96 10.46 -16.25
N PRO A 169 4.00 11.28 -16.53
CA PRO A 169 5.37 10.79 -16.64
C PRO A 169 6.01 10.39 -15.29
N ILE A 170 5.55 10.94 -14.16
CA ILE A 170 6.06 10.62 -12.82
C ILE A 170 5.01 9.86 -12.04
N ARG A 171 5.38 8.67 -11.59
CA ARG A 171 4.59 7.75 -10.78
C ARG A 171 5.49 7.28 -9.65
N SER A 172 5.39 7.98 -8.52
CA SER A 172 6.41 7.95 -7.46
C SER A 172 5.83 7.57 -6.11
N GLY A 173 6.71 7.17 -5.21
CA GLY A 173 6.42 7.03 -3.80
C GLY A 173 7.65 7.28 -2.96
N MET A 174 7.51 8.03 -1.87
CA MET A 174 8.57 8.32 -0.91
C MET A 174 8.47 7.37 0.28
N ILE A 175 9.63 6.93 0.75
CA ILE A 175 9.80 6.12 1.95
C ILE A 175 10.82 6.78 2.86
N ASP A 176 10.41 7.06 4.10
CA ASP A 176 11.29 7.50 5.16
C ASP A 176 12.12 6.31 5.68
N VAL A 177 13.35 6.20 5.18
CA VAL A 177 14.33 5.21 5.63
C VAL A 177 15.29 5.79 6.69
N ALA A 178 15.13 7.07 7.00
CA ALA A 178 15.92 7.76 8.01
C ALA A 178 15.49 7.36 9.42
N ARG A 179 14.22 7.62 9.76
CA ARG A 179 13.67 7.30 11.10
C ARG A 179 13.52 5.80 11.30
N ALA A 180 13.17 5.06 10.26
CA ALA A 180 13.16 3.60 10.24
C ALA A 180 14.25 3.07 9.30
N TYR A 181 15.31 2.49 9.84
CA TYR A 181 16.29 1.84 8.96
C TYR A 181 15.68 0.62 8.28
N VAL A 182 15.68 0.64 6.96
CA VAL A 182 15.23 -0.48 6.12
C VAL A 182 16.45 -1.06 5.41
N PRO A 183 16.83 -2.32 5.63
CA PRO A 183 17.95 -2.95 4.93
C PRO A 183 17.83 -2.78 3.41
N LEU A 184 18.95 -2.53 2.73
CA LEU A 184 18.93 -2.19 1.30
C LEU A 184 18.33 -3.30 0.44
N GLU A 185 18.53 -4.56 0.82
CA GLU A 185 17.93 -5.71 0.16
C GLU A 185 16.39 -5.66 0.19
N TYR A 186 15.84 -5.18 1.31
CA TYR A 186 14.38 -5.04 1.44
C TYR A 186 13.85 -3.83 0.67
N VAL A 187 14.61 -2.72 0.66
CA VAL A 187 14.32 -1.57 -0.22
C VAL A 187 14.31 -2.00 -1.69
N GLU A 188 15.27 -2.86 -2.08
CA GLU A 188 15.32 -3.43 -3.43
C GLU A 188 14.06 -4.26 -3.74
N GLU A 189 13.61 -5.11 -2.83
CA GLU A 189 12.38 -5.89 -2.99
C GLU A 189 11.14 -4.98 -3.14
N ILE A 190 11.04 -3.92 -2.34
CA ILE A 190 9.98 -2.91 -2.49
C ILE A 190 10.08 -2.22 -3.85
N THR A 191 11.28 -1.87 -4.31
CA THR A 191 11.46 -1.18 -5.59
C THR A 191 11.07 -2.06 -6.78
N LYS A 192 11.37 -3.36 -6.72
CA LYS A 192 10.89 -4.34 -7.71
C LYS A 192 9.36 -4.44 -7.70
N TYR A 193 8.74 -4.32 -6.53
CA TYR A 193 7.29 -4.28 -6.42
C TYR A 193 6.70 -2.98 -7.02
N PHE A 194 7.39 -1.83 -6.93
CA PHE A 194 7.06 -0.62 -7.69
C PHE A 194 7.04 -0.90 -9.19
N ALA A 195 8.12 -1.51 -9.72
CA ALA A 195 8.22 -1.87 -11.15
C ALA A 195 7.07 -2.77 -11.60
N TRP A 196 6.69 -3.77 -10.78
CA TRP A 196 5.59 -4.68 -11.06
C TRP A 196 4.24 -3.98 -11.24
N PHE A 197 4.02 -2.87 -10.54
CA PHE A 197 2.84 -2.01 -10.70
C PHE A 197 3.12 -0.77 -11.55
N LYS A 198 4.18 -0.78 -12.37
CA LYS A 198 4.53 0.28 -13.33
C LYS A 198 4.73 1.67 -12.70
N LEU A 199 5.08 1.75 -11.41
CA LEU A 199 5.70 2.96 -10.88
C LEU A 199 7.11 3.06 -11.43
N ASN A 200 7.56 4.28 -11.72
CA ASN A 200 8.84 4.49 -12.38
C ASN A 200 9.85 5.26 -11.54
N GLU A 201 9.50 5.55 -10.30
CA GLU A 201 10.36 6.31 -9.40
C GLU A 201 10.11 5.91 -7.95
N ILE A 202 11.17 5.67 -7.19
CA ILE A 202 11.16 5.56 -5.74
C ILE A 202 11.96 6.71 -5.15
N HIS A 203 11.40 7.41 -4.15
CA HIS A 203 12.03 8.51 -3.46
C HIS A 203 12.44 8.03 -2.06
N LEU A 204 13.73 8.10 -1.72
CA LEU A 204 14.27 7.69 -0.44
C LEU A 204 14.69 8.91 0.38
N HIS A 205 14.01 9.12 1.50
CA HIS A 205 14.31 10.15 2.49
C HIS A 205 15.35 9.57 3.48
N ILE A 206 16.64 9.97 3.33
CA ILE A 206 17.76 9.28 4.00
C ILE A 206 18.23 9.93 5.29
N ASN A 207 17.78 11.16 5.60
CA ASN A 207 18.14 11.84 6.84
C ASN A 207 16.94 12.52 7.49
N ASP A 208 16.85 12.41 8.80
CA ASP A 208 15.87 13.10 9.61
C ASP A 208 16.18 12.94 11.11
N THR A 209 15.29 13.49 11.95
CA THR A 209 15.32 13.36 13.40
C THR A 209 14.24 12.39 13.85
N GLY A 210 14.62 11.31 14.52
CA GLY A 210 13.67 10.41 15.17
C GLY A 210 12.98 11.07 16.35
N SER A 211 11.84 10.53 16.74
CA SER A 211 11.11 10.94 17.96
C SER A 211 11.92 10.72 19.24
N ASP A 212 12.96 9.88 19.21
CA ASP A 212 13.96 9.71 20.27
C ASP A 212 14.97 10.88 20.35
N GLY A 213 14.87 11.86 19.45
CA GLY A 213 15.76 13.02 19.37
C GLY A 213 17.10 12.74 18.71
N ILE A 214 17.29 11.55 18.12
CA ILE A 214 18.51 11.17 17.40
C ILE A 214 18.39 11.62 15.95
N GLY A 215 19.41 12.32 15.45
CA GLY A 215 19.54 12.63 14.04
C GLY A 215 20.15 11.48 13.27
N TYR A 216 19.49 11.00 12.24
CA TYR A 216 19.92 9.90 11.37
C TYR A 216 20.35 10.39 10.00
N PHE A 217 21.45 9.79 9.49
CA PHE A 217 21.92 9.95 8.11
C PHE A 217 22.29 8.56 7.57
N ARG A 218 21.45 7.97 6.73
CA ARG A 218 21.51 6.56 6.37
C ARG A 218 22.37 6.25 5.13
N LEU A 219 23.22 7.16 4.72
CA LEU A 219 24.19 6.93 3.63
C LEU A 219 25.60 7.24 4.10
N GLU A 220 26.55 6.37 3.71
CA GLU A 220 27.95 6.60 3.97
C GLU A 220 28.40 7.98 3.47
N SER A 221 29.11 8.76 4.31
CA SER A 221 29.64 10.08 4.01
C SER A 221 31.09 10.22 4.42
N ASP A 222 31.85 11.01 3.64
CA ASP A 222 33.21 11.37 3.96
C ASP A 222 33.27 12.42 5.11
N VAL A 223 32.13 13.00 5.49
CA VAL A 223 32.04 13.94 6.63
C VAL A 223 32.15 13.18 7.94
N PRO A 224 33.20 13.38 8.74
CA PRO A 224 33.43 12.61 9.95
C PRO A 224 32.28 12.75 10.95
N GLY A 225 31.67 11.62 11.36
CA GLY A 225 30.64 11.58 12.37
C GLY A 225 29.22 11.91 11.87
N LEU A 226 29.00 12.03 10.55
CA LEU A 226 27.71 12.23 9.96
C LEU A 226 26.94 10.91 9.76
N THR A 227 27.64 9.89 9.24
CA THR A 227 27.04 8.58 8.97
C THR A 227 26.52 7.90 10.23
N SER A 228 25.30 7.41 10.21
CA SER A 228 24.70 6.61 11.30
C SER A 228 25.29 5.19 11.36
N ASP A 229 25.13 4.51 12.49
CA ASP A 229 25.63 3.13 12.67
C ASP A 229 25.00 2.18 11.64
N GLU A 230 23.68 2.23 11.47
CA GLU A 230 22.98 1.55 10.37
C GLU A 230 22.88 2.49 9.18
N HIS A 231 23.51 2.12 8.08
CA HIS A 231 23.58 2.94 6.86
C HIS A 231 23.86 2.09 5.62
N TYR A 232 23.64 2.67 4.46
CA TYR A 232 24.03 2.13 3.16
C TYR A 232 25.43 2.60 2.80
N THR A 233 26.30 1.70 2.34
CA THR A 233 27.58 2.11 1.79
C THR A 233 27.39 2.78 0.43
N LYS A 234 28.29 3.68 0.06
CA LYS A 234 28.25 4.36 -1.25
C LYS A 234 28.27 3.35 -2.41
N ALA A 235 29.03 2.26 -2.26
CA ALA A 235 29.17 1.24 -3.30
C ALA A 235 27.89 0.41 -3.48
N GLU A 236 27.32 -0.13 -2.40
CA GLU A 236 26.09 -0.93 -2.51
C GLU A 236 24.90 -0.10 -2.96
N TYR A 237 24.80 1.18 -2.51
CA TYR A 237 23.73 2.09 -2.90
C TYR A 237 23.78 2.46 -4.39
N ARG A 238 24.99 2.66 -4.94
CA ARG A 238 25.19 2.86 -6.38
C ARG A 238 24.75 1.64 -7.19
N GLU A 239 25.19 0.45 -6.79
CA GLU A 239 24.85 -0.78 -7.50
C GLU A 239 23.36 -1.12 -7.40
N TYR A 240 22.71 -0.83 -6.26
CA TYR A 240 21.25 -0.91 -6.12
C TYR A 240 20.56 -0.03 -7.16
N GLN A 241 20.93 1.24 -7.29
CA GLN A 241 20.33 2.16 -8.28
C GLN A 241 20.50 1.65 -9.70
N LYS A 242 21.69 1.14 -10.06
CA LYS A 242 21.95 0.57 -11.40
C LYS A 242 21.03 -0.62 -11.68
N ARG A 243 20.87 -1.54 -10.72
CA ARG A 243 19.95 -2.66 -10.85
C ARG A 243 18.50 -2.20 -11.02
N MET A 244 18.05 -1.20 -10.26
CA MET A 244 16.66 -0.73 -10.33
C MET A 244 16.34 -0.05 -11.67
N LEU A 245 17.31 0.56 -12.33
CA LEU A 245 17.12 1.09 -13.67
C LEU A 245 16.79 0.00 -14.70
N GLU A 246 17.31 -1.22 -14.56
CA GLU A 246 16.94 -2.35 -15.42
C GLU A 246 15.48 -2.78 -15.24
N TYR A 247 14.92 -2.58 -14.03
CA TYR A 247 13.50 -2.72 -13.76
C TYR A 247 12.67 -1.49 -14.22
N GLY A 248 13.32 -0.45 -14.71
CA GLY A 248 12.67 0.78 -15.16
C GLY A 248 12.29 1.74 -14.03
N VAL A 249 12.86 1.61 -12.83
CA VAL A 249 12.61 2.49 -11.68
C VAL A 249 13.84 3.33 -11.39
N GLU A 250 13.66 4.65 -11.40
CA GLU A 250 14.66 5.63 -10.98
C GLU A 250 14.62 5.79 -9.45
N VAL A 251 15.79 5.90 -8.81
CA VAL A 251 15.91 6.14 -7.38
C VAL A 251 16.22 7.62 -7.16
N VAL A 252 15.29 8.36 -6.61
CA VAL A 252 15.48 9.76 -6.21
C VAL A 252 15.90 9.79 -4.74
N THR A 253 17.14 10.23 -4.50
CA THR A 253 17.67 10.35 -3.13
C THR A 253 17.42 11.74 -2.59
N GLU A 254 16.91 11.82 -1.37
CA GLU A 254 16.71 13.06 -0.64
C GLU A 254 17.76 13.23 0.46
N ILE A 255 18.46 14.35 0.42
CA ILE A 255 19.18 14.89 1.58
C ILE A 255 18.39 16.11 2.03
N ASP A 256 17.61 15.96 3.08
CA ASP A 256 16.74 17.02 3.56
C ASP A 256 17.49 18.07 4.37
N THR A 257 17.41 19.29 3.87
CA THR A 257 18.01 20.48 4.45
C THR A 257 17.16 21.72 4.09
N PRO A 258 17.17 22.79 4.89
CA PRO A 258 17.96 23.05 6.09
C PRO A 258 17.30 22.61 7.39
N ALA A 259 16.00 22.22 7.37
CA ALA A 259 15.32 21.55 8.48
C ALA A 259 15.66 20.06 8.51
N HIS A 260 15.08 19.30 9.43
CA HIS A 260 15.29 17.84 9.57
C HIS A 260 16.79 17.44 9.65
N SER A 261 17.61 18.34 10.15
CA SER A 261 19.07 18.34 10.03
C SER A 261 19.80 18.00 11.33
N ALA A 262 19.15 17.36 12.33
CA ALA A 262 19.80 17.04 13.62
C ALA A 262 21.02 16.11 13.47
N CYS A 263 21.07 15.32 12.41
CA CYS A 263 22.26 14.48 12.10
C CYS A 263 23.56 15.29 11.92
N PHE A 264 23.47 16.54 11.48
CA PHE A 264 24.62 17.42 11.30
C PHE A 264 25.13 18.04 12.60
N SER A 265 24.32 18.08 13.66
CA SER A 265 24.66 18.77 14.93
C SER A 265 25.93 18.22 15.58
N LYS A 266 26.18 16.91 15.45
CA LYS A 266 27.38 16.27 15.99
C LYS A 266 28.58 16.40 15.07
N ALA A 267 28.35 16.31 13.75
CA ALA A 267 29.39 16.31 12.74
C ALA A 267 29.94 17.73 12.46
N VAL A 268 29.05 18.71 12.34
CA VAL A 268 29.39 20.09 11.94
C VAL A 268 28.65 21.14 12.79
N PRO A 269 28.81 21.13 14.13
CA PRO A 269 28.08 22.01 15.03
C PRO A 269 28.24 23.51 14.71
N GLN A 270 29.33 23.89 14.04
CA GLN A 270 29.60 25.30 13.64
C GLN A 270 28.69 25.78 12.51
N TYR A 271 27.99 24.89 11.83
CA TYR A 271 27.08 25.18 10.73
C TYR A 271 25.60 25.07 11.11
N MET A 272 25.31 24.77 12.37
CA MET A 272 23.97 24.64 12.86
C MET A 272 23.40 25.97 13.35
N PHE A 273 22.16 26.27 12.96
CA PHE A 273 21.37 27.37 13.49
C PHE A 273 20.90 27.07 14.94
N ASP A 274 20.49 25.82 15.14
CA ASP A 274 20.13 25.22 16.41
C ASP A 274 20.42 23.70 16.37
N GLY A 275 19.84 22.92 17.25
CA GLY A 275 20.06 21.46 17.26
C GLY A 275 19.45 20.70 16.08
N HIS A 276 18.62 21.33 15.24
CA HIS A 276 17.81 20.66 14.22
C HIS A 276 17.91 21.29 12.82
N HIS A 277 18.44 22.49 12.71
CA HIS A 277 18.45 23.26 11.45
C HIS A 277 19.87 23.71 11.08
N ILE A 278 20.18 23.66 9.79
CA ILE A 278 21.39 24.28 9.23
C ILE A 278 21.23 25.81 9.25
N ASP A 279 22.30 26.51 9.59
CA ASP A 279 22.30 28.00 9.59
C ASP A 279 22.40 28.57 8.15
N ILE A 280 21.26 28.73 7.52
CA ILE A 280 21.17 29.32 6.17
C ILE A 280 21.52 30.83 6.10
N THR A 281 21.75 31.47 7.26
CA THR A 281 22.28 32.84 7.30
C THR A 281 23.82 32.89 7.20
N ASN A 282 24.46 31.71 7.40
CA ASN A 282 25.90 31.51 7.30
C ASN A 282 26.28 31.01 5.91
N PRO A 283 26.99 31.81 5.07
CA PRO A 283 27.41 31.38 3.73
C PRO A 283 28.29 30.10 3.73
N ASP A 284 29.11 29.91 4.79
CA ASP A 284 29.98 28.73 4.90
C ASP A 284 29.16 27.47 5.14
N ALA A 285 28.04 27.55 5.89
CA ALA A 285 27.11 26.46 6.08
C ALA A 285 26.39 26.10 4.78
N VAL A 286 25.95 27.10 4.00
CA VAL A 286 25.35 26.86 2.69
C VAL A 286 26.38 26.26 1.72
N GLY A 287 27.63 26.71 1.75
CA GLY A 287 28.74 26.15 1.00
C GLY A 287 29.00 24.68 1.35
N PHE A 288 29.01 24.34 2.66
CA PHE A 288 29.13 22.96 3.14
C PHE A 288 28.03 22.04 2.56
N ILE A 289 26.77 22.49 2.51
CA ILE A 289 25.71 21.69 1.91
C ILE A 289 25.93 21.48 0.41
N CYS A 290 26.41 22.47 -0.33
CA CYS A 290 26.79 22.30 -1.72
C CYS A 290 27.93 21.27 -1.89
N ASP A 291 28.96 21.32 -1.04
CA ASP A 291 30.07 20.38 -1.06
C ASP A 291 29.61 18.95 -0.69
N LEU A 292 28.68 18.81 0.24
CA LEU A 292 28.07 17.51 0.59
C LEU A 292 27.33 16.92 -0.61
N TRP A 293 26.59 17.73 -1.37
CA TRP A 293 25.97 17.24 -2.62
C TRP A 293 27.04 16.82 -3.64
N ASP A 294 28.11 17.59 -3.80
CA ASP A 294 29.19 17.26 -4.73
C ASP A 294 29.84 15.91 -4.41
N GLU A 295 29.89 15.49 -3.15
CA GLU A 295 30.37 14.17 -2.72
C GLU A 295 29.66 13.00 -3.42
N TYR A 296 28.34 13.15 -3.67
CA TYR A 296 27.53 12.07 -4.22
C TYR A 296 27.26 12.17 -5.71
N ILE A 297 27.26 13.38 -6.29
CA ILE A 297 26.82 13.63 -7.67
C ILE A 297 27.95 13.89 -8.65
N THR A 298 29.22 14.00 -8.16
CA THR A 298 30.37 14.32 -9.02
C THR A 298 31.31 13.12 -9.16
N GLY A 299 32.28 13.24 -10.09
CA GLY A 299 33.26 12.19 -10.39
C GLY A 299 32.88 11.33 -11.59
N ASP A 300 33.77 10.40 -11.94
CA ASP A 300 33.59 9.52 -13.11
C ASP A 300 32.54 8.42 -12.87
N ASP A 301 32.33 8.02 -11.61
CA ASP A 301 31.34 7.05 -11.17
C ASP A 301 30.61 7.54 -9.91
N PRO A 302 29.70 8.52 -10.05
CA PRO A 302 29.04 9.16 -8.92
C PRO A 302 28.18 8.18 -8.14
N VAL A 303 27.97 8.45 -6.84
CA VAL A 303 27.15 7.59 -5.97
C VAL A 303 25.68 7.62 -6.42
N PHE A 304 25.16 8.81 -6.76
CA PHE A 304 23.81 8.92 -7.30
C PHE A 304 23.83 8.73 -8.81
N VAL A 305 23.23 7.64 -9.25
CA VAL A 305 23.09 7.25 -10.64
C VAL A 305 21.97 8.05 -11.31
N SER A 306 20.88 8.30 -10.58
CA SER A 306 19.82 9.21 -10.99
C SER A 306 20.33 10.64 -11.15
N LYS A 307 19.78 11.35 -12.12
CA LYS A 307 20.01 12.79 -12.26
C LYS A 307 18.98 13.62 -11.48
N THR A 308 17.87 13.03 -11.10
CA THR A 308 16.89 13.69 -10.22
C THR A 308 17.31 13.48 -8.77
N VAL A 309 17.45 14.58 -8.03
CA VAL A 309 17.84 14.58 -6.61
C VAL A 309 16.93 15.52 -5.83
N HIS A 310 16.61 15.18 -4.58
CA HIS A 310 15.70 15.94 -3.74
C HIS A 310 16.47 16.57 -2.56
N PHE A 311 16.30 17.88 -2.33
CA PHE A 311 17.10 18.62 -1.35
C PHE A 311 16.30 19.22 -0.18
N GLY A 312 15.06 18.75 0.05
CA GLY A 312 14.23 19.16 1.18
C GLY A 312 13.58 20.52 1.03
N THR A 313 13.86 21.44 1.93
CA THR A 313 13.40 22.84 2.03
C THR A 313 12.00 23.05 2.63
N ASP A 314 11.54 22.16 3.43
CA ASP A 314 10.34 22.29 4.26
C ASP A 314 10.67 22.75 5.69
N GLU A 315 9.66 23.11 6.42
CA GLU A 315 9.57 23.31 7.88
C GLU A 315 10.67 24.11 8.58
N PHE A 316 11.37 25.01 7.89
CA PHE A 316 12.32 25.92 8.53
C PHE A 316 11.59 26.99 9.37
N PRO A 317 12.19 27.48 10.47
CA PRO A 317 11.57 28.46 11.36
C PRO A 317 11.05 29.72 10.67
N ASP A 318 9.92 30.23 11.18
CA ASP A 318 9.31 31.48 10.67
C ASP A 318 10.24 32.69 10.75
N GLY A 319 10.09 33.62 9.83
CA GLY A 319 10.83 34.89 9.79
C GLY A 319 12.09 34.86 8.92
N TYR A 320 12.45 33.73 8.34
CA TYR A 320 13.62 33.56 7.45
C TYR A 320 13.25 33.44 5.97
N ASN A 321 12.13 34.02 5.56
CA ASN A 321 11.59 33.88 4.22
C ASN A 321 12.58 34.20 3.11
N GLU A 322 13.31 35.32 3.21
CA GLU A 322 14.28 35.72 2.18
C GLU A 322 15.50 34.81 2.15
N GLN A 323 15.95 34.35 3.32
CA GLN A 323 17.08 33.43 3.45
C GLN A 323 16.71 32.04 2.88
N MET A 324 15.51 31.53 3.17
CA MET A 324 15.00 30.27 2.60
C MET A 324 14.90 30.34 1.09
N ARG A 325 14.42 31.45 0.55
CA ARG A 325 14.38 31.70 -0.90
C ARG A 325 15.79 31.72 -1.51
N ALA A 326 16.74 32.41 -0.87
CA ALA A 326 18.13 32.46 -1.32
C ALA A 326 18.82 31.07 -1.24
N PHE A 327 18.56 30.29 -0.17
CA PHE A 327 19.07 28.93 0.00
C PHE A 327 18.52 28.01 -1.10
N THR A 328 17.20 28.00 -1.31
CA THR A 328 16.55 27.22 -2.35
C THR A 328 17.10 27.55 -3.74
N ASP A 329 17.23 28.83 -4.06
CA ASP A 329 17.82 29.31 -5.34
C ASP A 329 19.26 28.85 -5.52
N THR A 330 20.06 28.90 -4.45
CA THR A 330 21.46 28.46 -4.46
C THR A 330 21.56 26.97 -4.78
N LEU A 331 20.76 26.11 -4.12
CA LEU A 331 20.79 24.69 -4.37
C LEU A 331 20.26 24.32 -5.76
N ILE A 332 19.17 24.97 -6.23
CA ILE A 332 18.69 24.75 -7.60
C ILE A 332 19.82 25.02 -8.60
N LYS A 333 20.49 26.18 -8.49
CA LYS A 333 21.57 26.55 -9.41
C LYS A 333 22.79 25.66 -9.29
N HIS A 334 23.16 25.29 -8.07
CA HIS A 334 24.29 24.41 -7.83
C HIS A 334 24.05 23.04 -8.48
N LEU A 335 22.95 22.38 -8.16
CA LEU A 335 22.60 21.05 -8.67
C LEU A 335 22.43 21.06 -10.21
N ARG A 336 21.81 22.11 -10.76
CA ARG A 336 21.73 22.29 -12.22
C ARG A 336 23.11 22.39 -12.86
N SER A 337 24.04 23.12 -12.23
CA SER A 337 25.40 23.25 -12.72
C SER A 337 26.16 21.92 -12.80
N ARG A 338 25.75 20.92 -12.01
CA ARG A 338 26.25 19.54 -11.98
C ARG A 338 25.50 18.61 -12.93
N GLY A 339 24.51 19.14 -13.68
CA GLY A 339 23.69 18.36 -14.62
C GLY A 339 22.57 17.56 -13.96
N CYS A 340 22.24 17.86 -12.69
CA CYS A 340 21.13 17.25 -11.99
C CYS A 340 19.79 17.95 -12.27
N THR A 341 18.70 17.25 -12.04
CA THR A 341 17.36 17.80 -11.95
C THR A 341 17.01 17.97 -10.48
N PRO A 342 17.08 19.21 -9.94
CA PRO A 342 16.77 19.45 -8.54
C PRO A 342 15.28 19.34 -8.29
N ARG A 343 14.93 18.71 -7.19
CA ARG A 343 13.56 18.58 -6.66
C ARG A 343 13.55 18.99 -5.20
N PHE A 344 12.42 19.51 -4.72
CA PHE A 344 12.30 19.97 -3.34
C PHE A 344 10.84 19.98 -2.87
N TRP A 345 10.62 20.09 -1.55
CA TRP A 345 9.29 20.30 -0.99
C TRP A 345 8.84 21.74 -1.25
N GLY A 346 7.75 21.90 -1.99
CA GLY A 346 7.28 23.22 -2.41
C GLY A 346 6.61 23.98 -1.27
N SER A 347 7.36 24.80 -0.56
CA SER A 347 6.88 25.64 0.54
C SER A 347 6.79 27.11 0.18
N PHE A 348 6.22 27.43 -1.00
CA PHE A 348 5.99 28.81 -1.46
C PHE A 348 4.52 29.14 -1.62
N GLY A 349 4.12 30.35 -1.25
CA GLY A 349 2.72 30.77 -1.23
C GLY A 349 2.00 30.33 0.04
N GLY A 350 0.74 30.67 0.20
CA GLY A 350 0.04 30.42 1.45
C GLY A 350 0.79 30.99 2.66
N LYS A 351 1.08 30.14 3.66
CA LYS A 351 1.96 30.46 4.81
C LYS A 351 3.44 30.13 4.54
N GLY A 352 3.79 29.60 3.38
CA GLY A 352 5.16 29.25 3.02
C GLY A 352 6.03 30.49 2.77
N PHE A 353 7.30 30.25 2.40
CA PHE A 353 8.35 31.27 2.33
C PHE A 353 8.06 32.34 1.27
N ASN A 354 7.22 33.31 1.64
CA ASN A 354 6.86 34.45 0.82
C ASN A 354 7.93 35.54 0.98
N GLY A 355 8.34 36.17 -0.14
CA GLY A 355 9.36 37.19 -0.14
C GLY A 355 9.64 37.69 -1.54
N GLU A 356 10.66 38.59 -1.66
CA GLU A 356 11.03 39.23 -2.92
C GLU A 356 12.28 38.62 -3.56
N THR A 357 13.11 37.88 -2.77
CA THR A 357 14.30 37.22 -3.33
C THR A 357 13.90 36.28 -4.45
N PRO A 358 14.43 36.49 -5.69
CA PRO A 358 14.10 35.62 -6.81
C PRO A 358 14.56 34.18 -6.57
N VAL A 359 13.75 33.22 -7.00
CA VAL A 359 14.12 31.80 -7.00
C VAL A 359 14.01 31.27 -8.42
N SER A 360 14.97 30.48 -8.85
CA SER A 360 14.95 29.85 -10.17
C SER A 360 13.78 28.91 -10.31
N GLY A 361 13.05 28.98 -11.43
CA GLY A 361 11.97 28.06 -11.78
C GLY A 361 12.43 26.75 -12.45
N ASP A 362 13.74 26.56 -12.63
CA ASP A 362 14.31 25.39 -13.31
C ASP A 362 14.47 24.21 -12.32
N ALA A 363 13.34 23.74 -11.75
CA ALA A 363 13.30 22.65 -10.80
C ALA A 363 11.96 21.93 -10.85
N GLN A 364 11.92 20.77 -10.21
CA GLN A 364 10.69 20.05 -9.87
C GLN A 364 10.34 20.32 -8.41
N THR A 365 9.06 20.21 -8.06
CA THR A 365 8.63 20.35 -6.67
C THR A 365 7.50 19.41 -6.32
N ASN A 366 7.56 18.85 -5.10
CA ASN A 366 6.47 18.11 -4.50
C ASN A 366 5.51 19.11 -3.81
N PHE A 367 4.27 19.16 -4.27
CA PHE A 367 3.21 19.90 -3.58
C PHE A 367 2.68 19.04 -2.44
N TRP A 368 3.02 19.36 -1.19
CA TRP A 368 2.81 18.50 -0.02
C TRP A 368 1.84 19.06 1.01
N ALA A 369 1.80 20.36 1.22
CA ALA A 369 1.02 20.98 2.28
C ALA A 369 0.16 22.12 1.74
N VAL A 370 -1.16 21.98 1.88
CA VAL A 370 -2.13 22.99 1.37
C VAL A 370 -2.08 24.32 2.13
N GLU A 371 -1.57 24.34 3.37
CA GLU A 371 -1.44 25.56 4.15
C GLU A 371 -0.12 26.29 3.90
N LEU A 372 0.97 25.55 3.72
CA LEU A 372 2.31 26.09 3.52
C LEU A 372 2.61 26.38 2.06
N SER A 373 1.89 25.74 1.14
CA SER A 373 2.11 25.81 -0.29
C SER A 373 0.87 26.30 -1.02
N ASP A 374 1.07 27.15 -2.04
CA ASP A 374 0.02 27.43 -3.03
C ASP A 374 0.43 26.90 -4.39
N TYR A 375 -0.26 25.87 -4.88
CA TYR A 375 0.05 25.23 -6.16
C TYR A 375 0.01 26.23 -7.34
N LYS A 376 -0.85 27.28 -7.29
CA LYS A 376 -0.91 28.30 -8.33
C LYS A 376 0.37 29.13 -8.35
N THR A 377 0.92 29.41 -7.17
CA THR A 377 2.22 30.08 -7.02
C THR A 377 3.34 29.20 -7.57
N LEU A 378 3.37 27.90 -7.26
CA LEU A 378 4.35 26.97 -7.79
C LEU A 378 4.35 26.91 -9.32
N PHE A 379 3.17 26.78 -9.94
CA PHE A 379 3.05 26.84 -11.40
C PHE A 379 3.50 28.17 -11.98
N LYS A 380 3.15 29.30 -11.34
CA LYS A 380 3.57 30.64 -11.77
C LYS A 380 5.07 30.83 -11.67
N MET A 381 5.73 30.23 -10.69
CA MET A 381 7.18 30.24 -10.54
C MET A 381 7.91 29.41 -11.61
N GLY A 382 7.19 28.58 -12.36
CA GLY A 382 7.72 27.80 -13.48
C GLY A 382 8.05 26.34 -13.14
N TYR A 383 7.76 25.89 -11.92
CA TYR A 383 8.10 24.51 -11.49
C TYR A 383 7.25 23.46 -12.18
N ASP A 384 7.89 22.32 -12.44
CA ASP A 384 7.20 21.05 -12.66
C ASP A 384 6.74 20.49 -11.31
N VAL A 385 5.44 20.26 -11.17
CA VAL A 385 4.80 19.92 -9.89
C VAL A 385 4.40 18.45 -9.84
N ILE A 386 4.76 17.78 -8.75
CA ILE A 386 4.33 16.44 -8.39
C ILE A 386 3.31 16.58 -7.25
N ASN A 387 2.10 16.05 -7.44
CA ASN A 387 1.09 16.09 -6.39
C ASN A 387 1.44 15.09 -5.28
N THR A 388 1.78 15.61 -4.11
CA THR A 388 2.11 14.83 -2.91
C THR A 388 1.28 15.33 -1.72
N CYS A 389 0.07 15.85 -2.00
CA CYS A 389 -0.79 16.51 -1.01
C CYS A 389 -0.94 15.68 0.28
N GLY A 390 -0.28 16.11 1.35
CA GLY A 390 -0.14 15.38 2.60
C GLY A 390 -1.44 14.89 3.20
N PRO A 391 -2.49 15.72 3.33
CA PRO A 391 -3.79 15.29 3.86
C PRO A 391 -4.43 14.09 3.15
N VAL A 392 -3.97 13.76 1.94
CA VAL A 392 -4.53 12.69 1.09
C VAL A 392 -3.51 11.59 0.86
N LEU A 393 -2.23 11.95 0.63
CA LEU A 393 -1.20 11.03 0.14
C LEU A 393 -0.13 10.70 1.19
N TYR A 394 -0.22 11.24 2.42
CA TYR A 394 0.65 10.83 3.51
C TYR A 394 0.09 9.63 4.23
N CYS A 395 0.99 8.74 4.62
CA CYS A 395 0.73 7.61 5.50
C CYS A 395 1.77 7.65 6.62
N VAL A 396 1.30 7.59 7.86
CA VAL A 396 2.16 7.54 9.04
C VAL A 396 1.81 6.27 9.81
N PRO A 397 2.67 5.25 9.83
CA PRO A 397 2.45 4.06 10.64
C PRO A 397 2.14 4.43 12.09
N GLY A 398 1.02 3.91 12.59
CA GLY A 398 0.48 4.29 13.90
C GLY A 398 -0.47 5.48 13.91
N GLY A 399 -0.54 6.28 12.86
CA GLY A 399 -1.42 7.45 12.70
C GLY A 399 -1.01 8.63 13.59
N ASN A 400 -0.36 9.64 13.02
CA ASN A 400 0.06 10.84 13.75
C ASN A 400 -0.38 12.09 13.00
N TYR A 401 -0.51 13.20 13.73
CA TYR A 401 -0.86 14.52 13.19
C TYR A 401 -2.11 14.54 12.30
N GLY A 402 -3.02 13.56 12.46
CA GLY A 402 -4.22 13.42 11.63
C GLY A 402 -4.00 12.69 10.30
N PHE A 403 -2.79 12.22 10.03
CA PHE A 403 -2.51 11.42 8.84
C PHE A 403 -2.96 9.96 8.99
N ALA A 404 -3.23 9.31 7.86
CA ALA A 404 -3.72 7.94 7.84
C ALA A 404 -2.65 6.94 8.29
N ASN A 405 -3.02 5.95 9.12
CA ASN A 405 -2.22 4.77 9.38
C ASN A 405 -2.25 3.79 8.20
N TYR A 406 -3.42 3.64 7.56
CA TYR A 406 -3.64 2.90 6.32
C TYR A 406 -4.53 3.73 5.41
N TYR A 407 -4.36 3.60 4.10
CA TYR A 407 -5.29 4.22 3.15
C TYR A 407 -6.66 3.55 3.20
N ASP A 408 -7.71 4.35 3.29
CA ASP A 408 -9.03 3.95 2.84
C ASP A 408 -9.05 3.94 1.30
N LEU A 409 -8.65 2.78 0.75
CA LEU A 409 -8.43 2.62 -0.67
C LEU A 409 -9.70 2.89 -1.49
N ARG A 410 -10.87 2.45 -0.99
CA ARG A 410 -12.17 2.65 -1.63
C ARG A 410 -12.55 4.12 -1.70
N SER A 411 -12.43 4.82 -0.59
CA SER A 411 -12.73 6.24 -0.51
C SER A 411 -11.79 7.04 -1.40
N LEU A 412 -10.47 6.85 -1.27
CA LEU A 412 -9.48 7.55 -2.07
C LEU A 412 -9.62 7.28 -3.56
N TYR A 413 -9.91 6.03 -3.95
CA TYR A 413 -10.15 5.70 -5.36
C TYR A 413 -11.33 6.49 -5.94
N SER A 414 -12.41 6.64 -5.16
CA SER A 414 -13.62 7.31 -5.60
C SER A 414 -13.51 8.84 -5.61
N THR A 415 -12.73 9.42 -4.69
CA THR A 415 -12.77 10.86 -4.38
C THR A 415 -11.54 11.63 -4.82
N TRP A 416 -10.37 10.98 -4.93
CA TRP A 416 -9.13 11.65 -5.27
C TRP A 416 -8.69 11.36 -6.71
N PHE A 417 -8.14 12.38 -7.37
CA PHE A 417 -7.55 12.32 -8.70
C PHE A 417 -6.26 13.13 -8.74
N VAL A 418 -5.30 12.74 -9.58
CA VAL A 418 -3.96 13.34 -9.67
C VAL A 418 -4.01 14.87 -9.84
N ASN A 419 -5.01 15.37 -10.55
CA ASN A 419 -5.19 16.80 -10.80
C ASN A 419 -5.92 17.57 -9.68
N TYR A 420 -6.24 16.92 -8.55
CA TYR A 420 -6.79 17.59 -7.36
C TYR A 420 -5.64 17.99 -6.44
N MET A 421 -5.32 19.29 -6.44
CA MET A 421 -4.21 19.87 -5.67
C MET A 421 -4.61 20.14 -4.21
N GLY A 422 -5.40 19.29 -3.62
CA GLY A 422 -5.96 19.36 -2.27
C GLY A 422 -6.96 18.24 -2.07
N TYR A 423 -7.91 18.43 -1.15
CA TYR A 423 -8.82 17.37 -0.74
C TYR A 423 -9.85 16.95 -1.79
N ASN A 424 -10.21 17.84 -2.72
CA ASN A 424 -11.35 17.61 -3.62
C ASN A 424 -11.29 18.42 -4.91
N ALA A 425 -12.33 18.30 -5.70
CA ALA A 425 -12.47 18.95 -7.01
C ALA A 425 -12.38 20.49 -6.99
N SER A 426 -12.63 21.16 -5.86
CA SER A 426 -12.53 22.64 -5.79
C SER A 426 -11.11 23.15 -5.98
N THR A 427 -10.11 22.29 -5.78
CA THR A 427 -8.69 22.57 -5.99
C THR A 427 -8.16 21.99 -7.29
N SER A 428 -9.03 21.53 -8.20
CA SER A 428 -8.61 20.88 -9.43
C SER A 428 -7.96 21.85 -10.41
N VAL A 429 -6.92 21.34 -11.08
CA VAL A 429 -6.36 21.91 -12.31
C VAL A 429 -6.79 21.05 -13.51
N LYS A 430 -6.45 21.50 -14.73
CA LYS A 430 -6.64 20.61 -15.88
C LYS A 430 -5.81 19.35 -15.69
N TYR A 431 -6.38 18.17 -16.03
CA TYR A 431 -5.67 16.91 -15.89
C TYR A 431 -4.40 16.84 -16.78
N ASP A 432 -4.44 17.50 -17.95
CA ASP A 432 -3.35 17.63 -18.91
C ASP A 432 -2.53 18.92 -18.70
N HIS A 433 -2.54 19.49 -17.49
CA HIS A 433 -1.74 20.69 -17.21
C HIS A 433 -0.25 20.38 -17.43
N PRO A 434 0.47 21.14 -18.29
CA PRO A 434 1.81 20.76 -18.76
C PRO A 434 2.85 20.66 -17.65
N GLN A 435 2.67 21.39 -16.56
CA GLN A 435 3.57 21.35 -15.39
C GLN A 435 3.14 20.36 -14.33
N LEU A 436 1.96 19.72 -14.42
CA LEU A 436 1.57 18.64 -13.52
C LEU A 436 2.16 17.34 -14.04
N LYS A 437 3.22 16.84 -13.39
CA LYS A 437 3.98 15.67 -13.87
C LYS A 437 3.50 14.35 -13.35
N GLY A 438 2.64 14.34 -12.33
CA GLY A 438 2.14 13.12 -11.73
C GLY A 438 1.90 13.25 -10.25
N ALA A 439 2.01 12.13 -9.54
CA ALA A 439 1.82 12.09 -8.11
C ALA A 439 2.85 11.19 -7.41
N SER A 440 3.06 11.48 -6.13
CA SER A 440 3.84 10.68 -5.21
C SER A 440 3.06 10.52 -3.91
N PHE A 441 3.03 9.34 -3.34
CA PHE A 441 2.67 9.20 -1.94
C PHE A 441 3.91 9.44 -1.05
N ALA A 442 3.70 9.64 0.25
CA ALA A 442 4.79 9.67 1.22
C ALA A 442 4.44 8.83 2.45
N LEU A 443 5.34 7.91 2.80
CA LEU A 443 5.27 7.13 4.01
C LEU A 443 6.31 7.65 4.99
N TRP A 444 5.83 8.26 6.08
CA TRP A 444 6.64 8.86 7.13
C TRP A 444 6.68 7.99 8.38
N ASN A 445 7.86 7.71 8.88
CA ASN A 445 8.09 6.83 10.03
C ASN A 445 8.29 7.57 11.36
N ASP A 446 7.57 8.70 11.56
CA ASP A 446 7.68 9.57 12.73
C ASP A 446 7.59 8.83 14.07
N LEU A 447 6.78 7.79 14.14
CA LEU A 447 6.51 7.05 15.37
C LEU A 447 7.37 5.81 15.55
N TRP A 448 8.28 5.54 14.62
CA TRP A 448 9.05 4.31 14.62
C TRP A 448 9.87 4.10 15.90
N CYS A 449 10.54 5.16 16.39
CA CYS A 449 11.36 5.09 17.58
C CYS A 449 10.54 5.09 18.89
N ASP A 450 9.31 5.65 18.87
CA ASP A 450 8.46 5.76 20.06
C ASP A 450 7.64 4.50 20.33
N TRP A 451 7.38 3.72 19.30
CA TRP A 451 6.43 2.63 19.38
C TRP A 451 7.13 1.30 19.10
N GLY A 452 7.21 0.47 20.10
CA GLY A 452 7.68 -0.90 19.94
C GLY A 452 6.72 -1.72 19.07
N GLY A 453 7.28 -2.74 18.39
CA GLY A 453 6.50 -3.72 17.65
C GLY A 453 6.17 -3.35 16.19
N PHE A 454 6.79 -2.31 15.64
CA PHE A 454 6.84 -2.11 14.19
C PHE A 454 7.94 -2.96 13.56
N SER A 455 7.67 -3.55 12.42
CA SER A 455 8.64 -4.24 11.58
C SER A 455 8.77 -3.58 10.21
N ILE A 456 9.84 -3.90 9.50
CA ILE A 456 9.97 -3.45 8.09
C ILE A 456 8.82 -3.97 7.22
N PHE A 457 8.20 -5.08 7.60
CA PHE A 457 6.99 -5.57 6.95
C PHE A 457 5.81 -4.61 7.13
N ASP A 458 5.68 -3.93 8.25
CA ASP A 458 4.62 -2.95 8.49
C ASP A 458 4.71 -1.76 7.53
N ILE A 459 5.93 -1.41 7.12
CA ILE A 459 6.18 -0.44 6.05
C ILE A 459 5.57 -0.97 4.75
N PHE A 460 5.94 -2.18 4.33
CA PHE A 460 5.43 -2.76 3.08
C PHE A 460 3.92 -2.99 3.11
N ASP A 461 3.37 -3.45 4.22
CA ASP A 461 1.92 -3.73 4.31
C ASP A 461 1.09 -2.46 4.07
N ARG A 462 1.62 -1.30 4.43
CA ARG A 462 1.02 0.00 4.10
C ARG A 462 1.29 0.40 2.65
N LEU A 463 2.53 0.27 2.20
CA LEU A 463 2.95 0.68 0.85
C LEU A 463 2.16 0.01 -0.27
N ARG A 464 1.78 -1.25 -0.13
CA ARG A 464 1.04 -1.96 -1.19
C ARG A 464 -0.27 -1.27 -1.57
N TYR A 465 -0.96 -0.62 -0.62
CA TYR A 465 -2.18 0.17 -0.89
C TYR A 465 -1.85 1.41 -1.71
N GLN A 466 -0.81 2.11 -1.31
CA GLN A 466 -0.35 3.35 -1.94
C GLN A 466 0.17 3.09 -3.34
N ILE A 467 1.02 2.06 -3.50
CA ILE A 467 1.62 1.69 -4.79
C ILE A 467 0.53 1.40 -5.82
N CYS A 468 -0.44 0.53 -5.49
CA CYS A 468 -1.50 0.17 -6.42
C CYS A 468 -2.41 1.36 -6.77
N LEU A 469 -2.74 2.22 -5.78
CA LEU A 469 -3.55 3.42 -6.01
C LEU A 469 -2.85 4.42 -6.92
N ILE A 470 -1.61 4.78 -6.60
CA ILE A 470 -0.83 5.75 -7.40
C ILE A 470 -0.57 5.20 -8.80
N SER A 471 -0.23 3.92 -8.93
CA SER A 471 -0.11 3.25 -10.22
C SER A 471 -1.34 3.47 -11.08
N GLU A 472 -2.50 3.06 -10.62
CA GLU A 472 -3.77 3.16 -11.35
C GLU A 472 -4.10 4.61 -11.70
N LYS A 473 -4.04 5.51 -10.71
CA LYS A 473 -4.43 6.92 -10.88
C LYS A 473 -3.51 7.70 -11.82
N THR A 474 -2.22 7.44 -11.79
CA THR A 474 -1.25 8.14 -12.63
C THR A 474 -1.10 7.53 -14.02
N TRP A 475 -1.29 6.21 -14.14
CA TRP A 475 -1.26 5.53 -15.43
C TRP A 475 -2.51 5.83 -16.24
N CYS A 476 -3.70 5.56 -15.67
CA CYS A 476 -4.99 5.69 -16.36
C CYS A 476 -5.50 7.14 -16.41
N GLY A 477 -5.08 8.02 -15.49
CA GLY A 477 -5.49 9.42 -15.46
C GLY A 477 -7.01 9.59 -15.34
N GLU A 478 -7.64 10.36 -16.24
CA GLU A 478 -9.10 10.61 -16.22
C GLU A 478 -9.96 9.36 -16.43
N GLN A 479 -9.44 8.32 -17.09
CA GLN A 479 -10.17 7.06 -17.28
C GLN A 479 -10.58 6.44 -15.93
N THR A 480 -9.85 6.69 -14.85
CA THR A 480 -10.21 6.20 -13.52
C THR A 480 -11.53 6.74 -12.98
N ARG A 481 -12.12 7.77 -13.62
CA ARG A 481 -13.47 8.27 -13.29
C ARG A 481 -14.58 7.34 -13.77
N GLU A 482 -14.29 6.51 -14.77
CA GLU A 482 -15.21 5.56 -15.37
C GLU A 482 -15.09 4.15 -14.76
N ILE A 483 -13.98 3.88 -14.06
CA ILE A 483 -13.73 2.61 -13.38
C ILE A 483 -14.28 2.71 -11.95
N SER A 484 -15.10 1.76 -11.55
CA SER A 484 -15.65 1.75 -10.18
C SER A 484 -14.61 1.37 -9.14
N ALA A 485 -14.78 1.85 -7.92
CA ALA A 485 -13.93 1.42 -6.81
C ALA A 485 -14.03 -0.09 -6.55
N ASP A 486 -15.20 -0.70 -6.77
CA ASP A 486 -15.39 -2.15 -6.62
C ASP A 486 -14.54 -2.94 -7.62
N ASP A 487 -14.47 -2.49 -8.87
CA ASP A 487 -13.62 -3.11 -9.88
C ASP A 487 -12.15 -3.00 -9.48
N PHE A 488 -11.70 -1.82 -9.10
CA PHE A 488 -10.31 -1.63 -8.64
C PHE A 488 -9.98 -2.49 -7.43
N ILE A 489 -10.83 -2.50 -6.39
CA ILE A 489 -10.62 -3.31 -5.18
C ILE A 489 -10.56 -4.80 -5.52
N SER A 490 -11.44 -5.28 -6.39
CA SER A 490 -11.43 -6.70 -6.78
C SER A 490 -10.13 -7.11 -7.48
N ARG A 491 -9.52 -6.21 -8.27
CA ARG A 491 -8.19 -6.43 -8.88
C ARG A 491 -7.07 -6.32 -7.85
N PHE A 492 -7.16 -5.34 -6.95
CA PHE A 492 -6.20 -5.13 -5.86
C PHE A 492 -6.11 -6.36 -4.94
N ASP A 493 -7.23 -6.92 -4.51
CA ASP A 493 -7.27 -8.07 -3.60
C ASP A 493 -6.52 -9.28 -4.18
N ILE A 494 -6.56 -9.45 -5.49
CA ILE A 494 -5.86 -10.55 -6.17
C ILE A 494 -4.40 -10.20 -6.43
N LEU A 495 -4.14 -9.03 -7.04
CA LEU A 495 -2.83 -8.73 -7.62
C LEU A 495 -1.83 -8.18 -6.60
N SER A 496 -2.28 -7.50 -5.54
CA SER A 496 -1.38 -6.91 -4.55
C SER A 496 -0.67 -7.94 -3.65
N THR A 497 -1.08 -9.20 -3.72
CA THR A 497 -0.52 -10.27 -2.88
C THR A 497 0.61 -11.03 -3.56
N LYS A 498 0.81 -10.85 -4.87
CA LYS A 498 1.79 -11.60 -5.65
C LYS A 498 2.45 -10.72 -6.71
N SER A 499 3.77 -10.71 -6.76
CA SER A 499 4.57 -9.99 -7.76
C SER A 499 5.67 -10.88 -8.30
N GLY A 500 6.14 -10.58 -9.51
CA GLY A 500 7.30 -11.28 -10.09
C GLY A 500 8.61 -10.65 -9.61
N GLY A 501 9.60 -11.49 -9.35
CA GLY A 501 10.96 -11.08 -9.00
C GLY A 501 11.11 -10.45 -7.62
N SER A 502 10.05 -10.38 -6.83
CA SER A 502 10.07 -9.75 -5.52
C SER A 502 8.98 -10.31 -4.62
N ASN A 503 9.25 -10.37 -3.33
CA ASN A 503 8.27 -10.83 -2.36
C ASN A 503 8.36 -10.11 -1.00
N PRO A 504 8.21 -8.76 -0.98
CA PRO A 504 8.32 -7.98 0.24
C PRO A 504 7.19 -8.29 1.25
N GLY A 505 6.16 -9.02 0.83
CA GLY A 505 5.08 -9.50 1.70
C GLY A 505 5.39 -10.80 2.44
N ARG A 506 6.61 -11.33 2.34
CA ARG A 506 7.04 -12.49 3.10
C ARG A 506 7.90 -12.07 4.29
N HIS A 507 7.66 -12.72 5.43
CA HIS A 507 8.48 -12.58 6.63
C HIS A 507 9.47 -13.73 6.73
N GLU A 508 10.60 -13.51 7.38
CA GLU A 508 11.36 -14.62 7.91
C GLU A 508 10.44 -15.42 8.85
N ALA A 509 10.34 -16.71 8.61
CA ALA A 509 9.82 -17.62 9.61
C ALA A 509 10.85 -17.63 10.76
N LEU A 510 10.37 -17.83 11.98
CA LEU A 510 11.19 -17.90 13.18
C LEU A 510 12.64 -18.23 12.90
N PRO A 511 13.61 -17.52 13.52
CA PRO A 511 14.98 -17.99 13.57
C PRO A 511 14.89 -19.37 14.14
N ILE A 512 15.18 -20.30 13.32
CA ILE A 512 14.74 -21.65 13.39
C ILE A 512 15.40 -22.23 14.63
N ASP A 513 14.64 -22.27 15.70
CA ASP A 513 14.89 -23.29 16.69
C ASP A 513 14.87 -24.62 15.92
N GLN A 514 15.90 -25.42 16.13
CA GLN A 514 16.16 -26.72 15.50
C GLN A 514 14.98 -27.70 15.55
N THR A 515 13.89 -27.34 16.20
CA THR A 515 12.64 -28.10 16.33
C THR A 515 11.53 -27.70 15.36
N ASN A 516 11.75 -26.70 14.49
CA ASN A 516 10.80 -26.41 13.41
C ASN A 516 10.86 -27.52 12.35
N ALA A 517 9.89 -28.43 12.43
CA ALA A 517 9.87 -29.64 11.61
C ALA A 517 9.65 -29.39 10.11
N THR A 518 9.21 -28.19 9.72
CA THR A 518 8.85 -27.88 8.33
C THR A 518 9.99 -27.37 7.49
N GLY A 519 11.07 -26.85 8.08
CA GLY A 519 12.20 -26.26 7.37
C GLY A 519 11.86 -24.99 6.58
N ILE A 520 10.68 -24.40 6.79
CA ILE A 520 10.24 -23.15 6.15
C ILE A 520 11.09 -22.01 6.67
N LYS A 521 11.73 -21.28 5.77
CA LYS A 521 12.58 -20.14 6.10
C LYS A 521 11.84 -18.80 6.06
N SER A 522 10.77 -18.71 5.30
CA SER A 522 9.93 -17.51 5.21
C SER A 522 8.49 -17.86 4.94
N VAL A 523 7.58 -17.01 5.42
CA VAL A 523 6.13 -17.15 5.19
C VAL A 523 5.55 -15.82 4.73
N GLY A 524 4.49 -15.89 3.92
CA GLY A 524 3.63 -14.76 3.59
C GLY A 524 2.24 -14.97 4.18
N TYR A 525 1.45 -13.92 4.26
CA TYR A 525 0.05 -14.04 4.64
C TYR A 525 -0.78 -14.72 3.54
N PRO A 526 -1.75 -15.57 3.91
CA PRO A 526 -2.02 -16.06 5.27
C PRO A 526 -1.06 -17.16 5.70
N TYR A 527 -0.75 -17.23 7.00
CA TYR A 527 0.05 -18.29 7.60
C TYR A 527 -0.54 -18.78 8.93
N GLN A 528 -0.06 -19.92 9.38
CA GLN A 528 -0.46 -20.55 10.63
C GLN A 528 0.76 -20.91 11.46
N LEU A 529 0.72 -20.56 12.75
CA LEU A 529 1.59 -21.08 13.79
C LEU A 529 0.80 -22.12 14.62
N THR A 530 1.26 -23.35 14.70
CA THR A 530 0.73 -24.38 15.61
C THR A 530 1.76 -24.68 16.67
N ALA A 531 1.37 -24.73 17.95
CA ALA A 531 2.24 -25.09 19.03
C ALA A 531 1.52 -25.93 20.09
N ASN A 532 2.25 -26.88 20.71
CA ASN A 532 1.84 -27.55 21.95
C ASN A 532 2.52 -26.84 23.11
N ILE A 533 1.75 -26.38 24.08
CA ILE A 533 2.23 -25.65 25.25
C ILE A 533 1.81 -26.34 26.54
N ASN A 534 2.66 -26.24 27.58
CA ASN A 534 2.33 -26.65 28.94
C ASN A 534 2.98 -25.64 29.88
N ILE A 535 2.16 -24.78 30.49
CA ILE A 535 2.62 -23.73 31.39
C ILE A 535 2.51 -24.16 32.86
N SER A 536 3.51 -23.91 33.66
CA SER A 536 3.46 -24.10 35.11
C SER A 536 2.84 -22.91 35.84
N ASP A 537 3.08 -21.71 35.33
CA ASP A 537 2.61 -20.47 35.92
C ASP A 537 2.04 -19.53 34.87
N TYR A 538 1.20 -18.61 35.33
CA TYR A 538 0.74 -17.46 34.53
C TYR A 538 1.86 -16.43 34.39
N ASP A 539 1.65 -15.43 33.54
CA ASP A 539 2.66 -14.43 33.15
C ASP A 539 3.89 -15.07 32.51
N THR A 540 3.63 -15.93 31.53
CA THR A 540 4.64 -16.74 30.85
C THR A 540 4.75 -16.35 29.38
N ASP A 541 5.94 -15.84 28.97
CA ASP A 541 6.24 -15.64 27.57
C ASP A 541 6.42 -16.98 26.87
N LEU A 542 5.82 -17.13 25.69
CA LEU A 542 5.93 -18.32 24.83
C LEU A 542 6.91 -18.05 23.69
N PHE A 543 6.71 -16.96 22.98
CA PHE A 543 7.55 -16.48 21.90
C PHE A 543 7.76 -14.97 22.04
N SER A 544 8.96 -14.49 21.71
CA SER A 544 9.30 -13.08 21.76
C SER A 544 10.27 -12.70 20.65
N GLY A 545 10.17 -11.49 20.15
CA GLY A 545 11.05 -10.90 19.13
C GLY A 545 11.02 -9.39 19.18
N GLY A 546 11.74 -8.72 18.28
CA GLY A 546 11.77 -7.25 18.22
C GLY A 546 10.41 -6.64 17.95
N ASP A 547 9.56 -7.33 17.18
CA ASP A 547 8.30 -6.81 16.65
C ASP A 547 7.09 -7.21 17.49
N GLY A 548 7.27 -8.02 18.53
CA GLY A 548 6.19 -8.42 19.39
C GLY A 548 6.47 -9.65 20.25
N ARG A 549 5.46 -10.08 20.98
CA ARG A 549 5.49 -11.30 21.78
C ARG A 549 4.15 -12.00 21.84
N LEU A 550 4.17 -13.32 21.99
CA LEU A 550 3.03 -14.17 22.30
C LEU A 550 3.21 -14.74 23.71
N TYR A 551 2.26 -14.56 24.58
CA TYR A 551 2.38 -14.92 25.99
C TYR A 551 1.06 -15.28 26.66
N VAL A 552 1.15 -15.94 27.82
CA VAL A 552 0.00 -16.13 28.72
C VAL A 552 0.07 -15.10 29.82
N SER A 553 -0.95 -14.24 29.92
CA SER A 553 -1.00 -13.14 30.89
C SER A 553 -1.11 -13.64 32.34
N ASN A 554 -1.00 -12.72 33.29
CA ASN A 554 -1.21 -12.97 34.73
C ASN A 554 -2.63 -13.44 35.07
N THR A 555 -3.58 -13.25 34.17
CA THR A 555 -4.95 -13.76 34.28
C THR A 555 -5.15 -15.12 33.57
N GLY A 556 -4.08 -15.70 33.02
CA GLY A 556 -4.13 -16.96 32.31
C GLY A 556 -4.59 -16.86 30.85
N ARG A 557 -4.83 -15.68 30.33
CA ARG A 557 -5.31 -15.48 28.95
C ARG A 557 -4.14 -15.45 27.97
N LEU A 558 -4.35 -16.02 26.79
CA LEU A 558 -3.40 -15.89 25.71
C LEU A 558 -3.47 -14.48 25.11
N CYS A 559 -2.30 -13.86 25.01
CA CYS A 559 -2.13 -12.52 24.50
C CYS A 559 -1.00 -12.45 23.48
N PHE A 560 -1.07 -11.48 22.56
CA PHE A 560 0.10 -11.04 21.84
C PHE A 560 0.21 -9.51 21.85
N ASP A 561 1.45 -9.01 21.87
CA ASP A 561 1.74 -7.58 21.78
C ASP A 561 2.27 -7.25 20.39
N ARG A 562 1.83 -6.13 19.84
CA ARG A 562 2.30 -5.56 18.58
C ARG A 562 1.96 -4.07 18.52
N GLU A 563 2.87 -3.24 17.96
CA GLU A 563 2.67 -1.80 17.76
C GLU A 563 2.15 -1.11 19.05
N SER A 564 2.71 -1.48 20.19
CA SER A 564 2.30 -0.99 21.52
C SER A 564 0.88 -1.33 21.94
N TYR A 565 0.22 -2.25 21.25
CA TYR A 565 -1.07 -2.80 21.67
C TYR A 565 -0.90 -4.20 22.24
N THR A 566 -1.74 -4.52 23.22
CA THR A 566 -1.95 -5.88 23.70
C THR A 566 -3.25 -6.42 23.13
N PHE A 567 -3.17 -7.54 22.44
CA PHE A 567 -4.31 -8.26 21.91
C PHE A 567 -4.61 -9.46 22.80
N THR A 568 -5.73 -9.45 23.51
CA THR A 568 -6.11 -10.47 24.49
C THR A 568 -7.25 -11.33 23.96
N TYR A 569 -7.03 -12.64 23.91
CA TYR A 569 -8.10 -13.60 23.57
C TYR A 569 -8.89 -14.01 24.80
N GLY A 570 -10.12 -14.47 24.57
CA GLY A 570 -10.97 -15.04 25.62
C GLY A 570 -10.47 -16.38 26.16
N ALA A 571 -9.51 -17.02 25.48
CA ALA A 571 -8.93 -18.31 25.89
C ALA A 571 -8.17 -18.21 27.21
N VAL A 572 -8.53 -19.05 28.19
CA VAL A 572 -7.77 -19.25 29.43
C VAL A 572 -6.99 -20.54 29.32
N ILE A 573 -5.68 -20.43 29.40
CA ILE A 573 -4.76 -21.58 29.32
C ILE A 573 -4.63 -22.24 30.71
N PRO A 574 -5.01 -23.51 30.88
CA PRO A 574 -4.87 -24.17 32.14
C PRO A 574 -3.39 -24.46 32.48
N LYS A 575 -3.04 -24.32 33.77
CA LYS A 575 -1.70 -24.69 34.25
C LYS A 575 -1.49 -26.21 34.27
N ASN A 576 -0.25 -26.63 34.03
CA ASN A 576 0.18 -28.04 34.08
C ASN A 576 -0.67 -28.98 33.21
N THR A 577 -1.12 -28.48 32.11
CA THR A 577 -1.94 -29.20 31.14
C THR A 577 -1.37 -28.99 29.76
N ASP A 578 -1.29 -30.07 28.96
CA ASP A 578 -0.90 -29.97 27.57
C ASP A 578 -2.05 -29.32 26.78
N VAL A 579 -1.76 -28.23 26.07
CA VAL A 579 -2.73 -27.47 25.28
C VAL A 579 -2.15 -27.27 23.90
N LYS A 580 -2.98 -27.52 22.86
CA LYS A 580 -2.63 -27.20 21.49
C LYS A 580 -3.16 -25.81 21.15
N ILE A 581 -2.29 -24.92 20.73
CA ILE A 581 -2.66 -23.62 20.19
C ILE A 581 -2.38 -23.56 18.69
N GLN A 582 -3.25 -22.92 17.96
CA GLN A 582 -3.07 -22.60 16.54
C GLN A 582 -3.43 -21.14 16.32
N LEU A 583 -2.45 -20.35 15.89
CA LEU A 583 -2.64 -18.97 15.47
C LEU A 583 -2.67 -18.94 13.95
N TYR A 584 -3.76 -18.41 13.43
CA TYR A 584 -3.89 -18.14 12.02
C TYR A 584 -3.85 -16.62 11.81
N ALA A 585 -2.94 -16.14 10.99
CA ALA A 585 -2.79 -14.72 10.68
C ALA A 585 -3.02 -14.45 9.19
N ASP A 586 -3.87 -13.50 8.90
CA ASP A 586 -3.95 -12.85 7.61
C ASP A 586 -3.58 -11.37 7.74
N ARG A 587 -3.65 -10.60 6.66
CA ARG A 587 -3.25 -9.18 6.65
C ARG A 587 -4.08 -8.27 7.56
N THR A 588 -5.26 -8.71 7.98
CA THR A 588 -6.23 -7.87 8.70
C THR A 588 -6.53 -8.36 10.10
N ARG A 589 -6.18 -9.61 10.42
CA ARG A 589 -6.58 -10.23 11.70
C ARG A 589 -5.70 -11.42 12.06
N THR A 590 -5.78 -11.77 13.33
CA THR A 590 -5.22 -13.01 13.86
C THR A 590 -6.32 -13.76 14.58
N MET A 591 -6.49 -15.04 14.27
CA MET A 591 -7.43 -15.94 14.93
C MET A 591 -6.68 -16.97 15.75
N LEU A 592 -7.25 -17.34 16.88
CA LEU A 592 -6.72 -18.34 17.78
C LEU A 592 -7.63 -19.56 17.86
N ILE A 593 -7.05 -20.74 17.84
CA ILE A 593 -7.71 -21.99 18.18
C ILE A 593 -6.95 -22.60 19.37
N VAL A 594 -7.69 -22.99 20.39
CA VAL A 594 -7.14 -23.68 21.58
C VAL A 594 -7.93 -24.97 21.75
N ASP A 595 -7.24 -26.11 21.63
CA ASP A 595 -7.88 -27.45 21.72
C ASP A 595 -9.21 -27.54 20.94
N ASP A 596 -9.17 -27.18 19.65
CA ASP A 596 -10.32 -27.12 18.73
C ASP A 596 -11.39 -26.05 19.04
N THR A 597 -11.17 -25.18 20.03
CA THR A 597 -12.05 -24.04 20.32
C THR A 597 -11.55 -22.78 19.63
N TRP A 598 -12.41 -22.12 18.86
CA TRP A 598 -12.11 -20.91 18.12
C TRP A 598 -12.30 -19.64 18.95
N TYR A 599 -11.32 -18.76 18.88
CA TYR A 599 -11.35 -17.41 19.46
C TYR A 599 -11.08 -16.40 18.34
N TYR A 600 -12.14 -15.88 17.80
CA TYR A 600 -12.16 -15.12 16.56
C TYR A 600 -11.62 -13.71 16.67
N SER A 601 -11.84 -13.03 17.79
CA SER A 601 -11.50 -11.63 17.97
C SER A 601 -10.78 -11.39 19.29
N PRO A 602 -9.54 -10.93 19.24
CA PRO A 602 -8.90 -10.44 20.45
C PRO A 602 -9.52 -9.08 20.86
N VAL A 603 -9.53 -8.83 22.14
CA VAL A 603 -9.78 -7.49 22.67
C VAL A 603 -8.43 -6.76 22.66
N ASN A 604 -8.33 -5.64 21.97
CA ASN A 604 -7.13 -4.82 22.00
C ASN A 604 -7.16 -3.82 23.16
N SER A 605 -6.06 -3.72 23.84
CA SER A 605 -5.79 -2.67 24.81
C SER A 605 -4.44 -2.04 24.51
N ARG A 606 -4.32 -0.77 24.83
CA ARG A 606 -3.11 -0.04 24.57
C ARG A 606 -2.22 0.00 25.80
N ASN A 607 -0.90 -0.14 25.59
CA ASN A 607 0.10 -0.05 26.64
C ASN A 607 0.57 1.40 26.89
N LEU A 608 0.34 2.30 25.91
CA LEU A 608 0.73 3.70 25.96
C LEU A 608 -0.49 4.64 25.94
N GLU A 609 -0.38 5.84 26.53
CA GLU A 609 -1.43 6.84 26.51
C GLU A 609 -1.76 7.34 25.10
N GLY A 610 -3.05 7.39 24.74
CA GLY A 610 -3.59 7.97 23.51
C GLY A 610 -4.35 6.97 22.60
N ASP A 611 -4.94 7.48 21.52
CA ASP A 611 -6.01 6.83 20.74
C ASP A 611 -5.57 6.07 19.50
N LYS A 612 -4.32 5.69 19.37
CA LYS A 612 -3.79 5.16 18.11
C LYS A 612 -4.02 3.66 18.02
N LYS A 613 -4.47 3.18 16.86
CA LYS A 613 -4.77 1.77 16.62
C LYS A 613 -3.52 1.08 16.06
N GLY A 614 -3.09 0.03 16.72
CA GLY A 614 -2.10 -0.89 16.19
C GLY A 614 -2.73 -1.93 15.26
N GLY A 615 -1.91 -2.63 14.50
CA GLY A 615 -2.36 -3.76 13.70
C GLY A 615 -2.84 -4.91 14.56
N SER A 616 -3.88 -5.61 14.10
CA SER A 616 -4.40 -6.82 14.75
C SER A 616 -3.73 -8.11 14.23
N THR A 617 -2.76 -7.97 13.35
CA THR A 617 -2.10 -9.07 12.68
C THR A 617 -0.87 -9.53 13.45
N PHE A 618 -0.77 -10.83 13.72
CA PHE A 618 0.42 -11.43 14.30
C PHE A 618 1.58 -11.42 13.33
N VAL A 619 2.76 -11.04 13.77
CA VAL A 619 3.94 -10.83 12.92
C VAL A 619 5.09 -11.73 13.37
N LEU A 620 5.78 -12.30 12.42
CA LEU A 620 7.04 -13.02 12.57
C LEU A 620 8.22 -12.12 12.12
N PRO A 621 9.45 -12.41 12.50
CA PRO A 621 9.89 -13.58 13.26
C PRO A 621 9.76 -13.40 14.78
N LEU A 622 9.52 -14.48 15.48
CA LEU A 622 9.60 -14.56 16.93
C LEU A 622 10.47 -15.74 17.35
N GLU A 623 11.19 -15.58 18.42
CA GLU A 623 11.97 -16.68 19.01
C GLU A 623 11.18 -17.37 20.12
N ARG A 624 11.28 -18.70 20.19
CA ARG A 624 10.78 -19.44 21.34
C ARG A 624 11.62 -19.10 22.56
N VAL A 625 10.98 -18.49 23.56
CA VAL A 625 11.67 -18.08 24.81
C VAL A 625 11.35 -18.95 26.01
N SER A 626 10.39 -19.86 25.89
CA SER A 626 9.91 -20.68 27.00
C SER A 626 10.04 -22.16 26.72
N SER A 627 10.51 -22.92 27.73
CA SER A 627 10.42 -24.38 27.76
C SER A 627 8.99 -24.91 27.84
N SER A 628 8.02 -24.04 28.12
CA SER A 628 6.59 -24.37 28.08
C SER A 628 6.09 -24.69 26.68
N VAL A 629 6.80 -24.23 25.63
CA VAL A 629 6.53 -24.61 24.25
C VAL A 629 7.27 -25.89 23.91
N GLN A 630 6.53 -26.97 23.73
CA GLN A 630 7.11 -28.30 23.49
C GLN A 630 7.42 -28.55 22.02
N ASN A 631 6.42 -28.28 21.15
CA ASN A 631 6.54 -28.43 19.70
C ASN A 631 5.88 -27.23 19.03
N PHE A 632 6.44 -26.78 17.91
CA PHE A 632 5.76 -25.80 17.08
C PHE A 632 6.02 -26.04 15.60
N GLU A 633 5.10 -25.57 14.79
CA GLU A 633 5.14 -25.66 13.33
C GLU A 633 4.57 -24.38 12.75
N ILE A 634 5.22 -23.85 11.71
CA ILE A 634 4.73 -22.74 10.91
C ILE A 634 4.43 -23.29 9.53
N SER A 635 3.28 -22.96 9.00
CA SER A 635 2.87 -23.32 7.64
C SER A 635 2.20 -22.13 6.94
N GLU A 636 2.35 -22.06 5.64
CA GLU A 636 1.48 -21.22 4.84
C GLU A 636 0.06 -21.78 4.91
N HIS A 637 -0.91 -20.98 4.50
CA HIS A 637 -2.33 -21.28 4.56
C HIS A 637 -2.68 -22.78 4.39
N THR A 638 -3.33 -23.38 5.38
CA THR A 638 -3.68 -24.79 5.41
C THR A 638 -5.18 -25.08 5.41
N PHE A 639 -6.03 -24.06 5.61
CA PHE A 639 -7.49 -24.21 5.61
C PHE A 639 -8.19 -22.93 5.18
N ASP A 640 -9.37 -23.06 4.58
CA ASP A 640 -10.18 -21.95 4.16
C ASP A 640 -10.95 -21.37 5.35
N ILE A 641 -10.41 -20.28 5.91
CA ILE A 641 -11.08 -19.56 6.98
C ILE A 641 -12.24 -18.74 6.47
N SER A 642 -12.24 -18.36 5.19
CA SER A 642 -13.30 -17.52 4.64
C SER A 642 -14.67 -18.14 4.86
N ASP A 643 -14.80 -19.43 4.64
CA ASP A 643 -16.04 -20.18 4.90
C ASP A 643 -16.41 -20.20 6.38
N MET A 644 -15.44 -20.36 7.28
CA MET A 644 -15.67 -20.35 8.72
C MET A 644 -16.03 -18.96 9.23
N LEU A 645 -15.36 -17.93 8.75
CA LEU A 645 -15.65 -16.54 9.06
C LEU A 645 -17.02 -16.12 8.54
N TYR A 646 -17.36 -16.54 7.32
CA TYR A 646 -18.65 -16.29 6.72
C TYR A 646 -19.78 -16.97 7.49
N ASN A 647 -19.57 -18.21 7.93
CA ASN A 647 -20.55 -18.95 8.71
C ASN A 647 -20.64 -18.48 10.17
N ALA A 648 -19.54 -17.96 10.75
CA ALA A 648 -19.52 -17.40 12.10
C ALA A 648 -20.10 -15.99 12.17
N ASN A 649 -19.85 -15.17 11.14
CA ASN A 649 -20.36 -13.81 11.05
C ASN A 649 -21.32 -13.67 9.86
N LEU A 650 -22.60 -13.86 10.12
CA LEU A 650 -23.65 -13.77 9.11
C LEU A 650 -23.79 -12.36 8.49
N ALA A 651 -23.28 -11.33 9.17
CA ALA A 651 -23.31 -9.94 8.70
C ALA A 651 -22.15 -9.60 7.75
N LEU A 652 -21.10 -10.43 7.71
CA LEU A 652 -19.87 -10.12 6.93
C LEU A 652 -20.17 -9.89 5.46
N GLY A 653 -19.77 -8.69 4.96
CA GLY A 653 -19.94 -8.30 3.56
C GLY A 653 -21.40 -8.14 3.11
N LYS A 654 -22.35 -8.08 4.03
CA LYS A 654 -23.79 -7.94 3.72
C LYS A 654 -24.18 -6.51 3.42
N LYS A 655 -25.34 -6.35 2.79
CA LYS A 655 -25.89 -5.03 2.50
C LYS A 655 -26.30 -4.33 3.79
N VAL A 656 -25.86 -3.10 3.94
CA VAL A 656 -26.20 -2.22 5.05
C VAL A 656 -26.99 -1.03 4.55
N THR A 657 -27.97 -0.58 5.34
CA THR A 657 -28.72 0.64 5.10
C THR A 657 -28.74 1.45 6.41
N VAL A 658 -28.63 2.76 6.32
CA VAL A 658 -28.47 3.63 7.51
C VAL A 658 -29.43 4.82 7.47
N SER A 659 -29.64 5.44 8.63
CA SER A 659 -30.45 6.67 8.80
C SER A 659 -29.83 7.88 8.08
N GLY A 660 -28.50 7.89 7.92
CA GLY A 660 -27.71 8.90 7.23
C GLY A 660 -26.23 8.73 7.53
N LEU A 661 -25.37 9.18 6.62
CA LEU A 661 -23.91 9.10 6.72
C LEU A 661 -23.28 10.46 6.97
N GLU A 662 -22.18 10.48 7.70
CA GLU A 662 -21.29 11.63 7.77
C GLU A 662 -20.55 11.76 6.42
N VAL A 663 -20.85 12.82 5.67
CA VAL A 663 -20.55 12.91 4.24
C VAL A 663 -19.07 13.19 3.88
N ASP A 664 -18.25 13.62 4.86
CA ASP A 664 -16.96 14.23 4.53
C ASP A 664 -15.75 13.28 4.66
N TYR A 665 -15.96 12.06 5.16
CA TYR A 665 -14.83 11.18 5.56
C TYR A 665 -14.83 9.78 4.90
N GLY A 666 -15.76 9.48 3.98
CA GLY A 666 -15.82 8.17 3.32
C GLY A 666 -16.20 7.00 4.24
N LEU A 667 -16.73 7.27 5.43
CA LEU A 667 -17.06 6.30 6.47
C LEU A 667 -18.45 5.69 6.22
N ASN A 668 -18.58 4.93 5.14
CA ASN A 668 -19.83 4.48 4.53
C ASN A 668 -20.31 3.09 5.01
N GLU A 669 -21.48 2.67 4.53
CA GLU A 669 -22.21 1.50 5.02
C GLU A 669 -21.43 0.17 4.98
N PRO A 670 -20.68 -0.18 3.91
CA PRO A 670 -19.95 -1.45 3.87
C PRO A 670 -18.95 -1.62 5.01
N LEU A 671 -18.39 -0.51 5.53
CA LEU A 671 -17.39 -0.56 6.60
C LEU A 671 -17.96 -1.03 7.95
N ALA A 672 -19.29 -1.08 8.08
CA ALA A 672 -19.94 -1.62 9.28
C ALA A 672 -19.86 -3.15 9.39
N VAL A 673 -19.61 -3.82 8.27
CA VAL A 673 -19.71 -5.29 8.15
C VAL A 673 -18.57 -5.89 7.30
N ASP A 674 -17.47 -5.18 7.12
CA ASP A 674 -16.33 -5.61 6.31
C ASP A 674 -15.39 -6.60 7.05
N GLY A 675 -15.63 -6.79 8.34
CA GLY A 675 -14.82 -7.66 9.20
C GLY A 675 -13.49 -7.05 9.64
N ASN A 676 -13.20 -5.81 9.24
CA ASN A 676 -12.00 -5.09 9.62
C ASN A 676 -12.29 -4.20 10.84
N THR A 677 -11.60 -4.42 11.95
CA THR A 677 -11.79 -3.64 13.19
C THR A 677 -11.22 -2.23 13.13
N ASP A 678 -10.43 -1.92 12.11
CA ASP A 678 -9.79 -0.62 11.93
C ASP A 678 -10.59 0.33 11.04
N THR A 679 -11.58 -0.18 10.32
CA THR A 679 -12.56 0.60 9.60
C THR A 679 -13.79 0.92 10.45
N ARG A 680 -14.61 1.82 9.98
CA ARG A 680 -15.87 2.18 10.67
C ARG A 680 -16.90 2.81 9.75
N LEU A 681 -18.16 2.64 10.09
CA LEU A 681 -19.26 3.47 9.63
C LEU A 681 -19.35 4.73 10.53
N SER A 682 -19.75 5.88 10.00
CA SER A 682 -20.11 7.05 10.79
C SER A 682 -21.47 7.60 10.38
N PHE A 683 -22.37 7.75 11.36
CA PHE A 683 -23.71 8.27 11.14
C PHE A 683 -23.72 9.79 10.97
N ALA A 684 -24.69 10.30 10.21
CA ALA A 684 -24.94 11.74 10.09
C ALA A 684 -25.33 12.35 11.43
N ARG A 685 -24.75 13.54 11.71
CA ARG A 685 -24.94 14.26 12.99
C ARG A 685 -26.28 15.00 13.08
N ASP A 686 -27.01 15.13 11.98
CA ASP A 686 -28.25 15.87 11.87
C ASP A 686 -29.51 15.04 12.15
N LYS A 687 -29.34 13.80 12.63
CA LYS A 687 -30.43 12.87 12.91
C LYS A 687 -30.58 12.63 14.42
N ASP A 688 -31.77 12.81 14.94
CA ASP A 688 -32.09 12.52 16.34
C ASP A 688 -32.05 11.03 16.65
N GLU A 689 -32.45 10.17 15.69
CA GLU A 689 -32.33 8.72 15.76
C GLU A 689 -31.32 8.24 14.72
N GLN A 690 -30.36 7.49 15.17
CA GLN A 690 -29.35 6.85 14.32
C GLN A 690 -29.59 5.36 14.28
N TRP A 691 -29.81 4.83 13.09
CA TRP A 691 -30.01 3.40 12.91
C TRP A 691 -29.28 2.84 11.73
N MET A 692 -28.99 1.56 11.83
CA MET A 692 -28.38 0.74 10.80
C MET A 692 -29.15 -0.57 10.68
N ILE A 693 -29.41 -1.01 9.47
CA ILE A 693 -30.05 -2.27 9.12
C ILE A 693 -29.08 -3.09 8.29
N VAL A 694 -28.79 -4.31 8.74
CA VAL A 694 -28.03 -5.30 7.98
C VAL A 694 -28.99 -6.33 7.39
N ASP A 695 -28.95 -6.52 6.05
CA ASP A 695 -29.69 -7.57 5.35
C ASP A 695 -28.81 -8.82 5.23
N LEU A 696 -29.07 -9.85 6.01
CA LEU A 696 -28.34 -11.12 6.01
C LEU A 696 -28.51 -11.93 4.71
N GLY A 697 -29.40 -11.45 3.81
CA GLY A 697 -29.70 -12.06 2.50
C GLY A 697 -30.76 -13.16 2.55
N THR A 698 -30.81 -13.96 3.58
CA THR A 698 -31.81 -15.01 3.81
C THR A 698 -32.22 -15.03 5.28
N VAL A 699 -33.40 -15.59 5.56
CA VAL A 699 -33.82 -15.82 6.95
C VAL A 699 -32.89 -16.84 7.61
N ARG A 700 -32.34 -16.45 8.76
CA ARG A 700 -31.45 -17.25 9.61
C ARG A 700 -31.98 -17.26 11.04
N GLU A 701 -31.72 -18.32 11.78
CA GLU A 701 -31.98 -18.32 13.22
C GLU A 701 -30.75 -17.73 13.93
N ILE A 702 -30.94 -16.57 14.57
CA ILE A 702 -29.89 -15.85 15.28
C ILE A 702 -30.24 -15.68 16.74
N ASN A 703 -29.24 -15.61 17.61
CA ASN A 703 -29.41 -15.41 19.06
C ASN A 703 -28.38 -14.43 19.64
N LYS A 704 -27.49 -13.86 18.77
CA LYS A 704 -26.39 -13.05 19.25
C LYS A 704 -26.02 -11.96 18.24
N VAL A 705 -25.73 -10.77 18.75
CA VAL A 705 -25.20 -9.64 18.00
C VAL A 705 -24.01 -9.07 18.76
N ILE A 706 -22.88 -8.86 18.09
CA ILE A 706 -21.72 -8.18 18.65
C ILE A 706 -21.58 -6.84 17.98
N ILE A 707 -21.47 -5.78 18.78
CA ILE A 707 -21.34 -4.41 18.32
C ILE A 707 -19.98 -3.88 18.80
N ARG A 708 -19.16 -3.43 17.85
CA ARG A 708 -17.91 -2.73 18.15
C ARG A 708 -18.08 -1.26 17.89
N TYR A 709 -17.61 -0.44 18.82
CA TYR A 709 -17.76 1.01 18.75
C TYR A 709 -16.40 1.68 18.55
N PHE A 710 -16.39 2.72 17.77
CA PHE A 710 -15.32 3.72 17.86
C PHE A 710 -15.53 4.55 19.14
N GLU A 711 -16.74 5.03 19.37
CA GLU A 711 -17.19 5.63 20.62
C GLU A 711 -18.58 5.10 20.97
N ARG A 712 -18.73 4.53 22.17
CA ARG A 712 -19.99 3.89 22.59
C ARG A 712 -21.06 4.90 22.95
N VAL A 713 -22.30 4.61 22.61
CA VAL A 713 -23.50 5.35 23.06
C VAL A 713 -23.90 4.99 24.47
N SER A 714 -24.68 5.89 25.10
CA SER A 714 -25.28 5.65 26.41
C SER A 714 -26.50 4.72 26.41
N ALA A 715 -27.13 4.52 25.24
CA ALA A 715 -28.30 3.65 25.08
C ALA A 715 -28.49 3.21 23.62
N TYR A 716 -28.93 1.98 23.42
CA TYR A 716 -29.31 1.45 22.12
C TYR A 716 -30.31 0.31 22.20
N GLU A 717 -30.91 0.00 21.07
CA GLU A 717 -31.87 -1.09 20.91
C GLU A 717 -31.51 -1.96 19.70
N ILE A 718 -31.78 -3.27 19.79
CA ILE A 718 -31.63 -4.21 18.68
C ILE A 718 -33.00 -4.75 18.30
N TYR A 719 -33.30 -4.71 17.02
CA TYR A 719 -34.51 -5.22 16.43
C TYR A 719 -34.15 -6.24 15.34
N VAL A 720 -35.05 -7.19 15.11
CA VAL A 720 -34.94 -8.19 14.06
C VAL A 720 -36.20 -8.24 13.22
N SER A 721 -36.07 -8.65 11.95
CA SER A 721 -37.21 -8.81 11.06
C SER A 721 -36.93 -9.91 10.02
N GLU A 722 -37.94 -10.65 9.61
CA GLU A 722 -37.86 -11.61 8.49
C GLU A 722 -38.16 -10.96 7.13
N ASP A 723 -39.00 -9.91 7.11
CA ASP A 723 -39.52 -9.26 5.89
C ASP A 723 -38.94 -7.87 5.62
N GLY A 724 -38.24 -7.25 6.58
CA GLY A 724 -37.70 -5.89 6.49
C GLY A 724 -38.73 -4.77 6.75
N GLU A 725 -39.98 -5.12 7.07
CA GLU A 725 -41.07 -4.19 7.38
C GLU A 725 -41.51 -4.30 8.84
N ASN A 726 -41.64 -5.52 9.36
CA ASN A 726 -42.13 -5.79 10.69
C ASN A 726 -40.97 -6.11 11.64
N TYR A 727 -40.52 -5.13 12.41
CA TYR A 727 -39.39 -5.24 13.33
C TYR A 727 -39.85 -5.57 14.74
N LYS A 728 -39.24 -6.61 15.34
CA LYS A 728 -39.42 -7.01 16.73
C LYS A 728 -38.18 -6.63 17.53
N LYS A 729 -38.34 -5.88 18.63
CA LYS A 729 -37.25 -5.60 19.56
C LYS A 729 -36.82 -6.88 20.27
N VAL A 730 -35.55 -7.20 20.26
CA VAL A 730 -34.96 -8.37 20.93
C VAL A 730 -34.05 -7.98 22.08
N TYR A 731 -33.56 -6.72 22.09
CA TYR A 731 -32.70 -6.21 23.15
C TYR A 731 -32.81 -4.70 23.29
N ASP A 732 -32.64 -4.19 24.51
CA ASP A 732 -32.45 -2.78 24.79
C ASP A 732 -31.55 -2.59 26.00
N VAL A 733 -30.78 -1.51 26.00
CA VAL A 733 -29.90 -1.13 27.10
C VAL A 733 -29.79 0.41 27.21
N SER A 734 -29.64 0.89 28.45
CA SER A 734 -29.41 2.30 28.71
C SER A 734 -28.49 2.48 29.92
N GLY A 735 -27.95 3.68 30.08
CA GLY A 735 -27.04 4.03 31.19
C GLY A 735 -25.63 3.51 31.02
N LEU A 736 -25.24 3.18 29.81
CA LEU A 736 -23.86 2.83 29.48
C LEU A 736 -22.96 4.07 29.56
N GLU A 737 -21.67 3.85 29.83
CA GLU A 737 -20.68 4.93 29.78
C GLU A 737 -20.49 5.40 28.34
N GLU A 738 -20.95 6.61 28.07
CA GLU A 738 -20.89 7.25 26.76
C GLU A 738 -19.47 7.68 26.45
N GLY A 739 -19.08 7.60 25.14
CA GLY A 739 -17.76 8.00 24.67
C GLY A 739 -16.64 6.98 24.91
N THR A 740 -16.93 5.80 25.47
CA THR A 740 -15.92 4.75 25.64
C THR A 740 -15.44 4.26 24.26
N ARG A 741 -14.18 4.55 23.96
CA ARG A 741 -13.56 4.18 22.67
C ARG A 741 -13.18 2.70 22.61
N GLY A 742 -13.44 2.09 21.47
CA GLY A 742 -13.11 0.68 21.21
C GLY A 742 -13.97 -0.30 22.01
N ALA A 743 -15.06 0.16 22.64
CA ALA A 743 -15.96 -0.70 23.38
C ALA A 743 -16.56 -1.80 22.49
N VAL A 744 -16.78 -2.97 23.08
CA VAL A 744 -17.42 -4.11 22.44
C VAL A 744 -18.59 -4.57 23.32
N ASP A 745 -19.79 -4.49 22.77
CA ASP A 745 -20.98 -5.00 23.43
C ASP A 745 -21.40 -6.31 22.79
N THR A 746 -21.54 -7.36 23.59
CA THR A 746 -22.07 -8.65 23.19
C THR A 746 -23.51 -8.76 23.68
N VAL A 747 -24.43 -8.82 22.74
CA VAL A 747 -25.86 -8.87 22.98
C VAL A 747 -26.36 -10.28 22.71
N GLU A 748 -26.84 -10.96 23.73
CA GLU A 748 -27.46 -12.27 23.63
C GLU A 748 -28.95 -12.19 23.87
N PHE A 749 -29.75 -12.95 23.11
CA PHE A 749 -31.20 -13.02 23.19
C PHE A 749 -31.68 -14.41 22.81
N ASN A 750 -32.96 -14.71 23.08
CA ASN A 750 -33.53 -15.96 22.64
C ASN A 750 -33.50 -16.11 21.14
N ALA A 751 -33.15 -17.31 20.65
CA ALA A 751 -33.09 -17.60 19.24
C ALA A 751 -34.34 -17.17 18.48
N VAL A 752 -34.15 -16.41 17.39
CA VAL A 752 -35.23 -15.88 16.55
C VAL A 752 -34.86 -16.00 15.07
N ASN A 753 -35.84 -16.23 14.24
CA ASN A 753 -35.64 -16.13 12.79
C ASN A 753 -35.57 -14.67 12.36
N ALA A 754 -34.53 -14.33 11.62
CA ALA A 754 -34.32 -13.00 11.08
C ALA A 754 -33.56 -13.01 9.77
N ARG A 755 -33.94 -12.13 8.86
CA ARG A 755 -33.16 -11.73 7.71
C ARG A 755 -32.54 -10.35 7.91
N TYR A 756 -33.22 -9.49 8.66
CA TYR A 756 -32.79 -8.13 8.90
C TYR A 756 -32.49 -7.93 10.39
N VAL A 757 -31.34 -7.33 10.66
CA VAL A 757 -30.92 -6.92 12.02
C VAL A 757 -30.82 -5.40 12.02
N LYS A 758 -31.62 -4.74 12.87
CA LYS A 758 -31.59 -3.28 13.03
C LYS A 758 -30.99 -2.93 14.39
N TYR A 759 -29.93 -2.13 14.34
CA TYR A 759 -29.42 -1.36 15.47
C TYR A 759 -30.04 0.03 15.46
N SER A 760 -30.45 0.55 16.60
CA SER A 760 -31.00 1.90 16.76
C SER A 760 -30.51 2.54 18.05
N SER A 761 -30.05 3.79 17.98
CA SER A 761 -29.65 4.60 19.12
C SER A 761 -30.21 6.01 19.01
N MET A 762 -30.53 6.62 20.15
CA MET A 762 -30.89 8.02 20.19
C MET A 762 -29.62 8.87 20.33
N PHE A 763 -29.48 9.87 19.49
CA PHE A 763 -28.36 10.80 19.53
C PHE A 763 -28.56 11.80 20.70
N SER A 764 -27.59 11.87 21.59
CA SER A 764 -27.57 12.90 22.65
C SER A 764 -26.51 13.94 22.30
N LEU A 765 -26.92 15.10 21.83
CA LEU A 765 -26.05 16.28 21.63
C LEU A 765 -25.58 16.83 23.00
N LYS A 766 -24.63 16.19 23.66
CA LYS A 766 -23.81 16.82 24.68
C LYS A 766 -22.38 17.03 24.12
N ASP A 767 -22.08 18.30 23.90
CA ASP A 767 -20.73 18.84 23.71
C ASP A 767 -19.95 18.48 22.43
N GLY A 768 -20.60 18.47 21.27
CA GLY A 768 -19.84 18.48 19.99
C GLY A 768 -18.96 17.28 19.70
N THR A 769 -19.10 16.21 20.45
CA THR A 769 -18.36 14.97 20.30
C THR A 769 -18.95 14.07 19.23
N VAL A 770 -18.07 13.39 18.54
CA VAL A 770 -18.25 12.65 17.28
C VAL A 770 -19.18 11.44 17.44
N PRO A 771 -20.08 11.20 16.49
CA PRO A 771 -20.99 10.05 16.55
C PRO A 771 -20.30 8.71 16.26
N ILE A 772 -20.97 7.76 16.72
CA ILE A 772 -20.83 6.34 16.91
C ILE A 772 -20.56 5.57 15.66
N THR A 773 -19.73 4.57 15.84
CA THR A 773 -19.44 3.54 14.85
C THR A 773 -19.75 2.18 15.39
N ALA A 774 -20.45 1.36 14.63
CA ALA A 774 -20.74 0.00 15.05
C ALA A 774 -20.36 -0.99 13.95
N HIS A 775 -19.67 -2.07 14.34
CA HIS A 775 -19.60 -3.30 13.57
C HIS A 775 -20.64 -4.25 14.11
N ILE A 776 -21.52 -4.80 13.26
CA ILE A 776 -22.48 -5.81 13.65
C ILE A 776 -22.00 -7.17 13.19
N ILE A 777 -21.91 -8.09 14.15
CA ILE A 777 -21.71 -9.52 13.95
C ILE A 777 -22.99 -10.20 14.37
N ALA A 778 -23.68 -10.87 13.46
CA ALA A 778 -24.85 -11.68 13.78
C ALA A 778 -24.46 -13.16 13.71
N GLU A 779 -24.73 -13.90 14.79
CA GLU A 779 -24.39 -15.32 14.90
C GLU A 779 -25.65 -16.19 14.86
N GLU A 780 -25.56 -17.32 14.18
CA GLU A 780 -26.64 -18.29 14.04
C GLU A 780 -26.76 -19.18 15.30
N SER A 781 -27.97 -19.46 15.73
CA SER A 781 -28.22 -20.41 16.81
C SER A 781 -28.16 -21.84 16.28
N LEU A 782 -26.98 -22.40 16.11
CA LEU A 782 -26.83 -23.76 15.68
C LEU A 782 -26.72 -24.75 16.86
N ASN A 783 -27.62 -25.68 16.89
CA ASN A 783 -27.63 -26.85 17.77
C ASN A 783 -26.52 -27.86 17.36
N LEU A 784 -25.30 -27.41 17.12
CA LEU A 784 -24.18 -28.24 16.72
C LEU A 784 -23.07 -28.19 17.75
N ARG A 785 -22.65 -29.34 18.22
CA ARG A 785 -21.53 -29.55 19.16
C ARG A 785 -20.20 -28.93 18.72
N TYR A 786 -20.13 -28.37 17.51
CA TYR A 786 -18.95 -27.75 16.94
C TYR A 786 -18.96 -26.21 17.00
N MET A 787 -20.09 -25.54 17.26
CA MET A 787 -20.20 -24.06 17.28
C MET A 787 -20.48 -23.48 18.67
N VAL A 788 -20.74 -24.26 19.69
CA VAL A 788 -20.98 -23.79 21.07
C VAL A 788 -19.75 -23.13 21.71
N GLN A 789 -18.59 -23.16 21.05
CA GLN A 789 -17.33 -22.68 21.61
C GLN A 789 -16.86 -21.32 21.10
N LEU A 790 -17.57 -20.70 20.16
CA LEU A 790 -17.28 -19.32 19.74
C LEU A 790 -17.68 -18.23 20.77
N GLN A 791 -18.13 -18.62 21.91
CA GLN A 791 -18.91 -17.78 22.83
C GLN A 791 -18.23 -17.34 24.10
N THR A 792 -16.99 -17.38 24.30
CA THR A 792 -16.45 -16.81 25.54
C THR A 792 -15.47 -15.68 25.29
N ILE A 793 -16.01 -14.48 25.05
CA ILE A 793 -15.38 -13.30 25.65
C ILE A 793 -16.00 -13.22 27.05
N PRO A 794 -15.28 -13.53 28.11
CA PRO A 794 -15.79 -13.27 29.46
C PRO A 794 -15.82 -11.77 29.67
N SER A 795 -16.84 -11.34 30.34
CA SER A 795 -17.04 -9.98 30.87
C SER A 795 -15.81 -9.46 31.61
#